data_a210df2d0d4332c2cf19916559f4ccf9
#
_entry.id   a210df2d0d4332c2cf19916559f4ccf9
#
_cell.length_a   1.000
_cell.length_b   1.000
_cell.length_c   1.000
_cell.angle_alpha   90.00
_cell.angle_beta   90.00
_cell.angle_gamma   90.00
#
_symmetry.space_group_name_H-M   'P 1'
#
loop_
_entity.id
_entity.type
_entity.pdbx_description
1 polymer ?
#
loop_
_entity_poly.entity_id
_entity_poly.type
_entity_poly.pdbx_seq_one_letter_code
_entity_poly.pdbx_strand_id
1 'polypeptide(L)'
;MKPVEQLKHHPTVETLVDILSARTQNPDKSFFTILVCYHLTKLASMMRAKVDAQGFGNLHCNFYGINTAPSGYGKGHATKIMEEQVLHLFRNEFMEYTLPTIAEKSLTDLANKRALRKGVDEAEELDKVKQEYRRIGAYLTSFDSGTTPALKQFRHGLLMSEIGSINFESDEMANNLLSNKEILDTYLELYDGVVKPKLTKNTAESVRNEEIEGKTPTNMLMYGTASMLLDGSTTEKMFFDMLTTGYARRCFFGYSSIEACAKKLTVAERLANLTDTTSDTKLHNIAIQLHKLADPVNHNFQVRIPNDVMQAIIEYQIYCEELMESFRQSDEIRRAEARGRYFKTIRLAGAFAFLDSAAQMTMEHWEAAVKVAEMSAKCFNDLLSRDPAFARLAVFLAECKEPMTHADLMEEVPYFPKASNAQKDMLKHATAWGYKNNVIIKKTFTDDIEFLQGESLQATNLDQLMLSWSKDIAVGYTPELKVPFSKLDIITKMDGGNWCNHRFLEGLRRQTHVIKGFNLLVLDIDGTATLDETKKILEDYTYYIYTTKRHQLSEDGKPAADRFRIILPMSHVLKLNIDEYKEFMHNVLETLPFETDEQTTQANRKWLSNKDAQVFTNEGKLFDVLPFIPKTKKNEERKQFIDTTGSMDKLERYFFSKIEEGNRNNTIFKYGAALVDSGRGLDDLVLKIKSFNSKLPKPIPDEELNNTVIQSVTRQFYKKG
;
A
#
# COMPACT_ATOMS: atom_id res chain seq x y z
N MET A 1 -27.80 -4.23 -11.88
CA MET A 1 -26.57 -4.16 -12.73
C MET A 1 -25.97 -5.56 -12.92
N LYS A 2 -25.47 -5.91 -14.12
CA LYS A 2 -24.72 -7.17 -14.34
C LYS A 2 -23.40 -7.18 -13.57
N PRO A 3 -22.91 -8.35 -13.11
CA PRO A 3 -21.55 -8.46 -12.57
C PRO A 3 -20.50 -7.92 -13.56
N VAL A 4 -19.48 -7.24 -13.08
CA VAL A 4 -18.45 -6.58 -13.92
C VAL A 4 -17.73 -7.57 -14.84
N GLU A 5 -17.56 -8.81 -14.42
CA GLU A 5 -16.94 -9.88 -15.18
C GLU A 5 -17.74 -10.26 -16.45
N GLN A 6 -19.04 -10.04 -16.43
CA GLN A 6 -19.94 -10.35 -17.57
C GLN A 6 -20.06 -9.18 -18.55
N LEU A 7 -19.58 -7.98 -18.17
CA LEU A 7 -19.57 -6.83 -19.04
C LEU A 7 -18.49 -6.97 -20.11
N LYS A 8 -18.79 -6.51 -21.32
CA LYS A 8 -17.85 -6.51 -22.46
C LYS A 8 -17.36 -5.09 -22.74
N HIS A 9 -16.17 -4.96 -23.29
CA HIS A 9 -15.72 -3.71 -23.84
C HIS A 9 -16.46 -3.41 -25.16
N HIS A 10 -16.44 -2.15 -25.58
CA HIS A 10 -16.86 -1.77 -26.91
C HIS A 10 -16.01 -2.52 -27.95
N PRO A 11 -16.60 -3.12 -29.03
CA PRO A 11 -15.86 -3.97 -29.96
C PRO A 11 -14.62 -3.33 -30.58
N THR A 12 -14.72 -2.04 -30.94
CA THR A 12 -13.58 -1.27 -31.46
C THR A 12 -12.48 -1.11 -30.41
N VAL A 13 -12.85 -0.84 -29.15
CA VAL A 13 -11.89 -0.71 -28.04
C VAL A 13 -11.19 -2.06 -27.80
N GLU A 14 -11.94 -3.16 -27.72
CA GLU A 14 -11.38 -4.48 -27.49
C GLU A 14 -10.38 -4.86 -28.60
N THR A 15 -10.78 -4.67 -29.86
CA THR A 15 -9.91 -4.97 -31.03
C THR A 15 -8.62 -4.16 -31.00
N LEU A 16 -8.71 -2.85 -30.76
CA LEU A 16 -7.53 -1.99 -30.72
C LEU A 16 -6.61 -2.33 -29.55
N VAL A 17 -7.17 -2.58 -28.37
CA VAL A 17 -6.42 -2.96 -27.16
C VAL A 17 -5.68 -4.28 -27.38
N ASP A 18 -6.31 -5.25 -28.01
CA ASP A 18 -5.71 -6.56 -28.31
C ASP A 18 -4.51 -6.38 -29.27
N ILE A 19 -4.68 -5.58 -30.32
CA ILE A 19 -3.59 -5.30 -31.28
C ILE A 19 -2.44 -4.55 -30.60
N LEU A 20 -2.73 -3.53 -29.81
CA LEU A 20 -1.69 -2.76 -29.10
C LEU A 20 -0.93 -3.62 -28.10
N SER A 21 -1.64 -4.45 -27.32
CA SER A 21 -1.05 -5.40 -26.38
C SER A 21 -0.13 -6.39 -27.10
N ALA A 22 -0.57 -6.96 -28.23
CA ALA A 22 0.23 -7.89 -29.02
C ALA A 22 1.49 -7.21 -29.60
N ARG A 23 1.34 -6.05 -30.25
CA ARG A 23 2.45 -5.33 -30.91
C ARG A 23 3.47 -4.75 -29.94
N THR A 24 3.04 -4.33 -28.75
CA THR A 24 3.94 -3.87 -27.69
C THR A 24 4.48 -5.01 -26.84
N GLN A 25 3.95 -6.24 -27.04
CA GLN A 25 4.30 -7.45 -26.27
C GLN A 25 4.04 -7.34 -24.77
N ASN A 26 3.08 -6.54 -24.38
CA ASN A 26 2.68 -6.33 -22.99
C ASN A 26 1.29 -6.94 -22.75
N PRO A 27 1.17 -7.89 -21.82
CA PRO A 27 -0.09 -8.63 -21.60
C PRO A 27 -1.15 -7.87 -20.79
N ASP A 28 -0.75 -6.85 -20.01
CA ASP A 28 -1.69 -6.03 -19.24
C ASP A 28 -2.38 -5.02 -20.15
N LYS A 29 -3.69 -5.23 -20.33
CA LYS A 29 -4.52 -4.45 -21.23
C LYS A 29 -5.02 -3.14 -20.64
N SER A 30 -4.95 -2.95 -19.32
CA SER A 30 -5.54 -1.79 -18.64
C SER A 30 -4.97 -0.47 -19.13
N PHE A 31 -3.65 -0.40 -19.28
CA PHE A 31 -2.95 0.75 -19.82
C PHE A 31 -3.43 1.12 -21.24
N PHE A 32 -3.53 0.13 -22.12
CA PHE A 32 -3.95 0.34 -23.51
C PHE A 32 -5.42 0.70 -23.61
N THR A 33 -6.28 0.18 -22.71
CA THR A 33 -7.71 0.51 -22.69
C THR A 33 -7.91 2.02 -22.41
N ILE A 34 -7.19 2.59 -21.45
CA ILE A 34 -7.28 4.02 -21.17
C ILE A 34 -6.75 4.86 -22.35
N LEU A 35 -5.62 4.45 -22.95
CA LEU A 35 -5.07 5.09 -24.12
C LEU A 35 -6.07 5.09 -25.31
N VAL A 36 -6.63 3.94 -25.64
CA VAL A 36 -7.59 3.79 -26.73
C VAL A 36 -8.86 4.60 -26.47
N CYS A 37 -9.44 4.52 -25.26
CA CYS A 37 -10.63 5.28 -24.90
C CYS A 37 -10.40 6.80 -25.01
N TYR A 38 -9.23 7.30 -24.60
CA TYR A 38 -8.89 8.70 -24.79
C TYR A 38 -8.88 9.08 -26.27
N HIS A 39 -8.18 8.34 -27.13
CA HIS A 39 -8.05 8.66 -28.56
C HIS A 39 -9.41 8.58 -29.29
N LEU A 40 -10.23 7.59 -28.96
CA LEU A 40 -11.57 7.49 -29.54
C LEU A 40 -12.52 8.60 -29.05
N THR A 41 -12.48 8.93 -27.76
CA THR A 41 -13.30 10.03 -27.21
C THR A 41 -12.84 11.39 -27.77
N LYS A 42 -11.55 11.55 -28.08
CA LYS A 42 -11.01 12.74 -28.75
C LYS A 42 -11.76 13.05 -30.05
N LEU A 43 -12.11 12.02 -30.86
CA LEU A 43 -12.86 12.21 -32.11
C LEU A 43 -14.26 12.80 -31.83
N ALA A 44 -15.00 12.23 -30.87
CA ALA A 44 -16.31 12.73 -30.47
C ALA A 44 -16.23 14.19 -29.96
N SER A 45 -15.18 14.50 -29.20
CA SER A 45 -14.92 15.87 -28.70
C SER A 45 -14.61 16.86 -29.83
N MET A 46 -13.80 16.46 -30.80
CA MET A 46 -13.44 17.30 -31.96
C MET A 46 -14.69 17.67 -32.78
N MET A 47 -15.61 16.72 -32.92
CA MET A 47 -16.91 16.93 -33.59
C MET A 47 -17.98 17.54 -32.68
N ARG A 48 -17.62 17.93 -31.44
CA ARG A 48 -18.54 18.54 -30.46
C ARG A 48 -19.75 17.67 -30.09
N ALA A 49 -19.61 16.34 -30.15
CA ALA A 49 -20.67 15.41 -29.75
C ALA A 49 -21.08 15.64 -28.27
N LYS A 50 -22.38 15.54 -28.01
CA LYS A 50 -23.00 15.81 -26.70
C LYS A 50 -23.96 14.70 -26.32
N VAL A 51 -24.06 14.45 -25.03
CA VAL A 51 -25.08 13.59 -24.44
C VAL A 51 -26.17 14.48 -23.84
N ASP A 52 -27.40 14.29 -24.24
CA ASP A 52 -28.57 14.86 -23.56
C ASP A 52 -28.90 13.99 -22.35
N ALA A 53 -28.35 14.38 -21.22
CA ALA A 53 -28.45 13.63 -19.97
C ALA A 53 -29.61 14.11 -19.09
N GLN A 54 -30.71 14.53 -19.69
CA GLN A 54 -31.93 14.98 -19.01
C GLN A 54 -31.64 15.99 -17.86
N GLY A 55 -31.87 15.61 -16.60
CA GLY A 55 -31.64 16.47 -15.43
C GLY A 55 -30.21 16.96 -15.22
N PHE A 56 -29.21 16.32 -15.86
CA PHE A 56 -27.80 16.76 -15.83
C PHE A 56 -27.46 17.72 -16.97
N GLY A 57 -28.38 17.98 -17.90
CA GLY A 57 -28.19 18.84 -19.06
C GLY A 57 -27.31 18.22 -20.15
N ASN A 58 -26.89 19.08 -21.11
CA ASN A 58 -26.02 18.63 -22.21
C ASN A 58 -24.58 18.49 -21.76
N LEU A 59 -24.05 17.26 -21.82
CA LEU A 59 -22.70 16.91 -21.47
C LEU A 59 -21.86 16.67 -22.72
N HIS A 60 -20.71 17.33 -22.85
CA HIS A 60 -19.75 16.99 -23.90
C HIS A 60 -19.12 15.61 -23.67
N CYS A 61 -18.89 14.86 -24.75
CA CYS A 61 -18.12 13.64 -24.74
C CYS A 61 -16.63 14.02 -24.64
N ASN A 62 -16.07 14.01 -23.43
CA ASN A 62 -14.66 14.28 -23.19
C ASN A 62 -14.06 13.30 -22.17
N PHE A 63 -12.74 13.17 -22.18
CA PHE A 63 -12.03 12.15 -21.43
C PHE A 63 -10.80 12.73 -20.73
N TYR A 64 -10.69 12.52 -19.43
CA TYR A 64 -9.47 12.75 -18.68
C TYR A 64 -8.90 11.42 -18.25
N GLY A 65 -7.62 11.16 -18.54
CA GLY A 65 -6.91 9.93 -18.21
C GLY A 65 -5.57 10.19 -17.52
N ILE A 66 -5.27 9.37 -16.53
CA ILE A 66 -3.95 9.23 -15.93
C ILE A 66 -3.50 7.80 -16.15
N ASN A 67 -2.40 7.63 -16.88
CA ASN A 67 -1.97 6.33 -17.33
C ASN A 67 -0.54 6.07 -16.83
N THR A 68 -0.38 5.12 -15.93
CA THR A 68 0.91 4.85 -15.27
C THR A 68 1.42 3.46 -15.60
N ALA A 69 2.68 3.40 -16.00
CA ALA A 69 3.38 2.16 -16.31
C ALA A 69 4.89 2.31 -16.08
N PRO A 70 5.65 1.21 -15.98
CA PRO A 70 7.10 1.24 -15.97
C PRO A 70 7.69 1.89 -17.25
N SER A 71 8.89 2.41 -17.15
CA SER A 71 9.63 2.90 -18.33
C SER A 71 9.80 1.77 -19.37
N GLY A 72 9.67 2.11 -20.64
CA GLY A 72 9.80 1.11 -21.72
C GLY A 72 8.54 0.27 -21.98
N TYR A 73 7.40 0.58 -21.38
CA TYR A 73 6.13 -0.16 -21.54
C TYR A 73 5.52 -0.11 -22.96
N GLY A 74 6.13 0.58 -23.91
CA GLY A 74 5.61 0.66 -25.28
C GLY A 74 4.63 1.81 -25.54
N LYS A 75 4.53 2.79 -24.62
CA LYS A 75 3.69 3.97 -24.73
C LYS A 75 3.83 4.66 -26.08
N GLY A 76 5.04 5.09 -26.45
CA GLY A 76 5.30 5.81 -27.68
C GLY A 76 4.93 4.99 -28.93
N HIS A 77 5.17 3.68 -28.91
CA HIS A 77 4.78 2.79 -30.01
C HIS A 77 3.25 2.66 -30.13
N ALA A 78 2.54 2.48 -29.01
CA ALA A 78 1.09 2.41 -29.00
C ALA A 78 0.44 3.73 -29.48
N THR A 79 0.92 4.88 -28.99
CA THR A 79 0.45 6.20 -29.44
C THR A 79 0.69 6.39 -30.94
N LYS A 80 1.87 5.99 -31.44
CA LYS A 80 2.20 6.08 -32.86
C LYS A 80 1.25 5.23 -33.73
N ILE A 81 0.92 4.00 -33.32
CA ILE A 81 -0.06 3.16 -34.00
C ILE A 81 -1.43 3.87 -34.06
N MET A 82 -1.89 4.41 -32.91
CA MET A 82 -3.16 5.13 -32.87
C MET A 82 -3.16 6.33 -33.82
N GLU A 83 -2.16 7.20 -33.77
CA GLU A 83 -2.14 8.43 -34.55
C GLU A 83 -1.89 8.20 -36.05
N GLU A 84 -0.99 7.28 -36.42
CA GLU A 84 -0.58 7.08 -37.82
C GLU A 84 -1.38 6.01 -38.57
N GLN A 85 -1.95 5.00 -37.87
CA GLN A 85 -2.64 3.90 -38.53
C GLN A 85 -4.15 3.89 -38.29
N VAL A 86 -4.63 4.45 -37.15
CA VAL A 86 -6.05 4.43 -36.80
C VAL A 86 -6.72 5.76 -37.09
N LEU A 87 -6.13 6.87 -36.62
CA LEU A 87 -6.77 8.19 -36.61
C LEU A 87 -6.43 9.05 -37.84
N HIS A 88 -5.47 8.67 -38.64
CA HIS A 88 -4.93 9.52 -39.73
C HIS A 88 -5.99 9.93 -40.75
N LEU A 89 -6.88 9.01 -41.17
CA LEU A 89 -7.95 9.31 -42.12
C LEU A 89 -8.96 10.31 -41.56
N PHE A 90 -9.41 10.10 -40.32
CA PHE A 90 -10.28 11.06 -39.64
C PHE A 90 -9.62 12.43 -39.52
N ARG A 91 -8.36 12.46 -39.09
CA ARG A 91 -7.60 13.69 -38.87
C ARG A 91 -7.46 14.50 -40.18
N ASN A 92 -7.13 13.82 -41.27
CA ASN A 92 -6.96 14.49 -42.57
C ASN A 92 -8.30 15.08 -43.03
N GLU A 93 -9.36 14.31 -43.04
CA GLU A 93 -10.71 14.77 -43.43
C GLU A 93 -11.19 15.92 -42.51
N PHE A 94 -10.98 15.81 -41.21
CA PHE A 94 -11.32 16.84 -40.25
C PHE A 94 -10.58 18.14 -40.52
N MET A 95 -9.28 18.07 -40.71
CA MET A 95 -8.42 19.26 -40.91
C MET A 95 -8.57 19.92 -42.26
N GLU A 96 -8.73 19.13 -43.32
CA GLU A 96 -8.75 19.63 -44.68
C GLU A 96 -10.15 20.06 -45.15
N TYR A 97 -11.20 19.44 -44.62
CA TYR A 97 -12.55 19.67 -45.09
C TYR A 97 -13.52 20.14 -43.96
N THR A 98 -13.67 19.36 -42.90
CA THR A 98 -14.72 19.59 -41.91
C THR A 98 -14.50 20.85 -41.07
N LEU A 99 -13.30 21.03 -40.56
CA LEU A 99 -12.90 22.18 -39.76
C LEU A 99 -13.07 23.49 -40.57
N PRO A 100 -12.52 23.63 -41.78
CA PRO A 100 -12.72 24.86 -42.60
C PRO A 100 -14.18 25.11 -42.89
N THR A 101 -14.95 24.08 -43.27
CA THR A 101 -16.37 24.22 -43.66
C THR A 101 -17.22 24.74 -42.49
N ILE A 102 -17.07 24.16 -41.29
CA ILE A 102 -17.85 24.59 -40.12
C ILE A 102 -17.32 25.92 -39.59
N ALA A 103 -15.99 26.11 -39.53
CA ALA A 103 -15.40 27.36 -39.08
C ALA A 103 -15.81 28.56 -39.95
N GLU A 104 -15.82 28.42 -41.29
CA GLU A 104 -16.19 29.52 -42.17
C GLU A 104 -17.60 30.02 -41.91
N LYS A 105 -18.58 29.12 -41.72
CA LYS A 105 -19.94 29.47 -41.33
C LYS A 105 -19.98 30.18 -39.96
N SER A 106 -19.35 29.62 -38.95
CA SER A 106 -19.37 30.18 -37.58
C SER A 106 -18.67 31.53 -37.50
N LEU A 107 -17.55 31.70 -38.21
CA LEU A 107 -16.81 32.96 -38.29
C LEU A 107 -17.63 34.04 -39.02
N THR A 108 -18.32 33.66 -40.09
CA THR A 108 -19.23 34.61 -40.82
C THR A 108 -20.37 35.05 -39.92
N ASP A 109 -21.05 34.12 -39.22
CA ASP A 109 -22.11 34.44 -38.29
C ASP A 109 -21.61 35.34 -37.13
N LEU A 110 -20.40 35.10 -36.64
CA LEU A 110 -19.76 35.94 -35.61
C LEU A 110 -19.45 37.33 -36.14
N ALA A 111 -18.90 37.44 -37.36
CA ALA A 111 -18.59 38.70 -37.98
C ALA A 111 -19.85 39.57 -38.22
N ASN A 112 -20.93 38.96 -38.72
CA ASN A 112 -22.21 39.63 -38.89
C ASN A 112 -22.76 40.16 -37.56
N LYS A 113 -22.73 39.36 -36.50
CA LYS A 113 -23.15 39.80 -35.14
C LYS A 113 -22.32 40.97 -34.63
N ARG A 114 -20.97 40.93 -34.87
CA ARG A 114 -20.06 42.00 -34.46
C ARG A 114 -20.24 43.26 -35.30
N ALA A 115 -20.40 43.10 -36.61
CA ALA A 115 -20.66 44.23 -37.53
C ALA A 115 -21.92 44.99 -37.17
N LEU A 116 -23.05 44.27 -36.95
CA LEU A 116 -24.30 44.85 -36.50
C LEU A 116 -24.17 45.61 -35.17
N ARG A 117 -23.42 45.07 -34.22
CA ARG A 117 -23.21 45.71 -32.91
C ARG A 117 -22.34 46.95 -32.99
N LYS A 118 -21.32 46.93 -33.85
CA LYS A 118 -20.34 48.03 -34.01
C LYS A 118 -20.75 49.05 -35.04
N GLY A 119 -21.76 48.77 -35.92
CA GLY A 119 -22.14 49.60 -37.01
C GLY A 119 -21.05 49.73 -38.10
N VAL A 120 -20.27 48.66 -38.36
CA VAL A 120 -19.22 48.62 -39.36
C VAL A 120 -19.56 47.66 -40.49
N ASP A 121 -18.79 47.72 -41.59
CA ASP A 121 -19.01 46.84 -42.73
C ASP A 121 -18.75 45.37 -42.37
N GLU A 122 -19.61 44.47 -42.86
CA GLU A 122 -19.55 43.02 -42.58
C GLU A 122 -18.27 42.39 -43.16
N ALA A 123 -17.83 42.82 -44.34
CA ALA A 123 -16.61 42.26 -45.01
C ALA A 123 -15.34 42.66 -44.24
N GLU A 124 -15.25 43.90 -43.74
CA GLU A 124 -14.12 44.35 -42.92
C GLU A 124 -14.04 43.63 -41.60
N GLU A 125 -15.18 43.40 -40.96
CA GLU A 125 -15.23 42.67 -39.68
C GLU A 125 -14.93 41.19 -39.90
N LEU A 126 -15.34 40.58 -41.02
CA LEU A 126 -15.04 39.20 -41.37
C LEU A 126 -13.52 38.99 -41.55
N ASP A 127 -12.83 39.90 -42.21
CA ASP A 127 -11.37 39.83 -42.34
C ASP A 127 -10.66 39.90 -40.99
N LYS A 128 -11.11 40.73 -40.08
CA LYS A 128 -10.57 40.81 -38.71
C LYS A 128 -10.79 39.49 -37.95
N VAL A 129 -11.99 38.93 -38.02
CA VAL A 129 -12.33 37.64 -37.38
C VAL A 129 -11.51 36.52 -37.98
N LYS A 130 -11.32 36.43 -39.29
CA LYS A 130 -10.48 35.44 -39.94
C LYS A 130 -9.00 35.56 -39.55
N GLN A 131 -8.47 36.79 -39.41
CA GLN A 131 -7.09 37.02 -38.93
C GLN A 131 -6.89 36.56 -37.48
N GLU A 132 -7.88 36.81 -36.60
CA GLU A 132 -7.87 36.35 -35.24
C GLU A 132 -7.85 34.81 -35.15
N TYR A 133 -8.61 34.14 -36.01
CA TYR A 133 -8.73 32.69 -36.06
C TYR A 133 -7.47 31.99 -36.62
N ARG A 134 -6.78 32.55 -37.63
CA ARG A 134 -5.56 31.97 -38.27
C ARG A 134 -4.46 31.59 -37.31
N ARG A 135 -4.52 32.01 -36.04
CA ARG A 135 -3.51 31.72 -35.00
C ARG A 135 -3.65 30.36 -34.32
N ILE A 136 -4.66 29.54 -34.66
CA ILE A 136 -5.01 28.33 -33.90
C ILE A 136 -4.43 27.04 -34.47
N GLY A 137 -4.12 26.97 -35.74
CA GLY A 137 -3.90 25.78 -36.60
C GLY A 137 -3.15 24.58 -36.05
N ALA A 138 -1.97 24.72 -35.45
CA ALA A 138 -1.07 23.59 -35.20
C ALA A 138 -1.39 22.73 -33.98
N TYR A 139 -2.21 23.22 -33.02
CA TYR A 139 -2.41 22.57 -31.73
C TYR A 139 -3.75 21.84 -31.61
N LEU A 140 -4.48 21.69 -32.72
CA LEU A 140 -5.83 21.10 -32.71
C LEU A 140 -5.85 19.60 -32.46
N THR A 141 -4.79 18.89 -32.80
CA THR A 141 -4.71 17.43 -32.63
C THR A 141 -4.26 17.04 -31.23
N SER A 142 -3.15 17.61 -30.78
CA SER A 142 -2.66 17.49 -29.41
C SER A 142 -1.50 18.45 -29.13
N PHE A 143 -1.24 18.72 -27.85
CA PHE A 143 -0.07 19.44 -27.35
C PHE A 143 0.29 18.97 -25.95
N ASP A 144 1.57 19.11 -25.54
CA ASP A 144 2.13 18.57 -24.31
C ASP A 144 2.35 19.59 -23.19
N SER A 145 2.39 20.87 -23.55
CA SER A 145 2.66 21.96 -22.61
C SER A 145 2.02 23.26 -23.06
N GLY A 146 1.79 24.17 -22.11
CA GLY A 146 1.23 25.47 -22.39
C GLY A 146 1.13 26.32 -21.13
N THR A 147 0.93 27.64 -21.32
CA THR A 147 0.63 28.56 -20.24
C THR A 147 -0.87 28.82 -20.16
N THR A 148 -1.38 29.19 -18.98
CA THR A 148 -2.79 29.53 -18.79
C THR A 148 -3.29 30.61 -19.79
N PRO A 149 -2.56 31.70 -20.10
CA PRO A 149 -2.99 32.66 -21.12
C PRO A 149 -3.07 32.05 -22.51
N ALA A 150 -2.08 31.24 -22.92
CA ALA A 150 -2.11 30.58 -24.23
C ALA A 150 -3.27 29.62 -24.38
N LEU A 151 -3.58 28.86 -23.31
CA LEU A 151 -4.72 27.95 -23.26
C LEU A 151 -6.06 28.68 -23.39
N LYS A 152 -6.20 29.83 -22.72
CA LYS A 152 -7.39 30.70 -22.85
C LYS A 152 -7.52 31.26 -24.25
N GLN A 153 -6.43 31.69 -24.89
CA GLN A 153 -6.42 32.17 -26.27
C GLN A 153 -6.81 31.04 -27.24
N PHE A 154 -6.27 29.83 -27.04
CA PHE A 154 -6.62 28.68 -27.86
C PHE A 154 -8.11 28.33 -27.72
N ARG A 155 -8.63 28.31 -26.47
CA ARG A 155 -10.05 28.13 -26.21
C ARG A 155 -10.92 29.18 -26.91
N HIS A 156 -10.52 30.46 -26.88
CA HIS A 156 -11.25 31.54 -27.54
C HIS A 156 -11.40 31.27 -29.05
N GLY A 157 -10.33 30.85 -29.72
CA GLY A 157 -10.43 30.49 -31.12
C GLY A 157 -11.32 29.29 -31.40
N LEU A 158 -11.34 28.29 -30.53
CA LEU A 158 -12.26 27.17 -30.63
C LEU A 158 -13.73 27.55 -30.38
N LEU A 159 -13.97 28.60 -29.61
CA LEU A 159 -15.32 29.18 -29.45
C LEU A 159 -15.73 29.99 -30.70
N MET A 160 -14.79 30.70 -31.35
CA MET A 160 -15.07 31.41 -32.61
C MET A 160 -15.48 30.47 -33.74
N SER A 161 -14.80 29.33 -33.85
CA SER A 161 -15.05 28.35 -34.92
C SER A 161 -16.16 27.35 -34.61
N GLU A 162 -16.62 27.30 -33.35
CA GLU A 162 -17.64 26.36 -32.85
C GLU A 162 -17.30 24.86 -33.07
N ILE A 163 -16.10 24.52 -33.51
CA ILE A 163 -15.64 23.14 -33.78
C ILE A 163 -14.29 22.88 -33.13
N GLY A 164 -13.92 21.61 -32.95
CA GLY A 164 -12.68 21.20 -32.32
C GLY A 164 -12.73 21.14 -30.81
N SER A 165 -11.66 20.61 -30.21
CA SER A 165 -11.51 20.41 -28.76
C SER A 165 -10.09 20.77 -28.33
N ILE A 166 -9.90 20.94 -27.03
CA ILE A 166 -8.59 21.03 -26.41
C ILE A 166 -8.14 19.61 -26.11
N ASN A 167 -6.96 19.20 -26.64
CA ASN A 167 -6.43 17.86 -26.48
C ASN A 167 -5.03 17.94 -25.87
N PHE A 168 -4.94 17.74 -24.57
CA PHE A 168 -3.70 17.78 -23.82
C PHE A 168 -3.12 16.38 -23.61
N GLU A 169 -1.86 16.15 -23.99
CA GLU A 169 -1.16 14.90 -23.84
C GLU A 169 0.21 15.16 -23.21
N SER A 170 0.38 14.80 -21.92
CA SER A 170 1.66 15.00 -21.23
C SER A 170 2.41 13.68 -21.12
N ASP A 171 3.63 13.65 -21.61
CA ASP A 171 4.50 12.48 -21.63
C ASP A 171 5.04 12.09 -20.26
N GLU A 172 5.25 13.05 -19.36
CA GLU A 172 5.71 12.84 -18.00
C GLU A 172 5.12 13.91 -17.07
N MET A 173 4.04 13.56 -16.39
CA MET A 173 3.29 14.50 -15.55
C MET A 173 4.09 15.00 -14.33
N ALA A 174 5.01 14.17 -13.82
CA ALA A 174 5.82 14.49 -12.64
C ALA A 174 6.70 15.73 -12.86
N ASN A 175 7.29 15.84 -14.05
CA ASN A 175 8.23 16.91 -14.35
C ASN A 175 7.55 18.18 -14.86
N ASN A 176 6.49 18.05 -15.65
CA ASN A 176 5.96 19.15 -16.45
C ASN A 176 4.68 19.78 -15.87
N LEU A 177 3.89 19.04 -15.12
CA LEU A 177 2.54 19.47 -14.76
C LEU A 177 2.32 19.65 -13.27
N LEU A 178 2.78 18.73 -12.43
CA LEU A 178 2.46 18.70 -11.00
C LEU A 178 2.92 19.97 -10.24
N SER A 179 3.97 20.62 -10.71
CA SER A 179 4.49 21.86 -10.11
C SER A 179 3.65 23.10 -10.47
N ASN A 180 2.80 23.03 -11.50
CA ASN A 180 2.06 24.18 -12.01
C ASN A 180 0.57 24.13 -11.61
N LYS A 181 0.30 24.57 -10.38
CA LYS A 181 -1.04 24.57 -9.82
C LYS A 181 -2.06 25.39 -10.65
N GLU A 182 -1.64 26.52 -11.23
CA GLU A 182 -2.55 27.39 -12.00
C GLU A 182 -3.07 26.69 -13.27
N ILE A 183 -2.20 25.93 -13.94
CA ILE A 183 -2.60 25.14 -15.10
C ILE A 183 -3.53 24.01 -14.68
N LEU A 184 -3.20 23.29 -13.61
CA LEU A 184 -4.07 22.23 -13.06
C LEU A 184 -5.47 22.75 -12.71
N ASP A 185 -5.56 23.88 -12.03
CA ASP A 185 -6.85 24.51 -11.72
C ASP A 185 -7.63 24.87 -13.00
N THR A 186 -6.94 25.35 -14.03
CA THR A 186 -7.55 25.67 -15.32
C THR A 186 -8.12 24.45 -16.03
N TYR A 187 -7.39 23.32 -16.03
CA TYR A 187 -7.89 22.06 -16.62
C TYR A 187 -9.06 21.47 -15.83
N LEU A 188 -9.13 21.68 -14.51
CA LEU A 188 -10.31 21.28 -13.72
C LEU A 188 -11.57 22.03 -14.16
N GLU A 189 -11.45 23.33 -14.44
CA GLU A 189 -12.56 24.13 -14.98
C GLU A 189 -12.93 23.70 -16.41
N LEU A 190 -11.92 23.44 -17.24
CA LEU A 190 -12.09 23.00 -18.63
C LEU A 190 -12.74 21.62 -18.79
N TYR A 191 -12.70 20.77 -17.76
CA TYR A 191 -13.44 19.50 -17.79
C TYR A 191 -14.94 19.69 -18.07
N ASP A 192 -15.52 20.77 -17.56
CA ASP A 192 -16.91 21.15 -17.80
C ASP A 192 -17.06 22.12 -18.98
N GLY A 193 -15.97 22.35 -19.73
CA GLY A 193 -15.92 23.15 -20.95
C GLY A 193 -15.85 24.66 -20.74
N VAL A 194 -15.73 25.13 -19.51
CA VAL A 194 -15.71 26.56 -19.17
C VAL A 194 -14.43 26.92 -18.41
N VAL A 195 -14.05 28.20 -18.47
CA VAL A 195 -12.99 28.76 -17.62
C VAL A 195 -13.58 30.02 -16.98
N LYS A 196 -13.50 30.10 -15.67
CA LYS A 196 -13.96 31.29 -14.95
C LYS A 196 -13.09 32.50 -15.27
N PRO A 197 -13.67 33.66 -15.58
CA PRO A 197 -12.92 34.86 -15.81
C PRO A 197 -12.21 35.29 -14.52
N LYS A 198 -10.90 35.59 -14.64
CA LYS A 198 -10.10 36.14 -13.52
C LYS A 198 -9.94 37.64 -13.81
N LEU A 199 -10.45 38.50 -12.91
CA LEU A 199 -10.23 39.92 -13.00
C LEU A 199 -8.81 40.26 -12.59
N THR A 200 -7.99 40.72 -13.53
CA THR A 200 -6.63 41.21 -13.30
C THR A 200 -6.51 42.65 -13.79
N LYS A 201 -5.51 43.40 -13.34
CA LYS A 201 -5.27 44.77 -13.79
C LYS A 201 -5.23 44.86 -15.33
N ASN A 202 -4.53 43.95 -15.98
CA ASN A 202 -4.40 43.91 -17.44
C ASN A 202 -5.69 43.55 -18.18
N THR A 203 -6.61 42.75 -17.56
CA THR A 203 -7.90 42.44 -18.14
C THR A 203 -8.91 43.54 -17.95
N ALA A 204 -8.76 44.36 -16.89
CA ALA A 204 -9.62 45.56 -16.69
C ALA A 204 -9.28 46.71 -17.66
N GLU A 205 -8.02 46.80 -18.09
CA GLU A 205 -7.55 47.80 -19.06
C GLU A 205 -7.70 47.36 -20.52
N SER A 206 -7.83 46.05 -20.79
CA SER A 206 -8.05 45.57 -22.17
C SER A 206 -9.49 45.67 -22.58
N VAL A 207 -9.74 46.43 -23.66
CA VAL A 207 -11.06 46.70 -24.26
C VAL A 207 -11.73 45.45 -24.89
N ARG A 208 -11.19 44.25 -24.70
CA ARG A 208 -11.78 42.99 -25.19
C ARG A 208 -12.87 42.49 -24.27
N ASN A 209 -13.98 43.22 -24.24
CA ASN A 209 -15.18 42.88 -23.48
C ASN A 209 -16.09 41.86 -24.19
N GLU A 210 -15.64 41.24 -25.29
CA GLU A 210 -16.44 40.26 -26.00
C GLU A 210 -16.03 38.85 -25.59
N GLU A 211 -16.54 38.38 -24.48
CA GLU A 211 -16.49 36.97 -24.17
C GLU A 211 -17.52 36.24 -25.04
N ILE A 212 -17.01 35.35 -25.90
CA ILE A 212 -17.87 34.43 -26.62
C ILE A 212 -18.31 33.38 -25.61
N GLU A 213 -19.61 33.39 -25.32
CA GLU A 213 -20.22 32.40 -24.44
C GLU A 213 -20.21 31.02 -25.12
N GLY A 214 -19.91 29.99 -24.37
CA GLY A 214 -19.92 28.64 -24.88
C GLY A 214 -19.04 27.68 -24.08
N LYS A 215 -19.20 26.41 -24.41
CA LYS A 215 -18.39 25.32 -23.81
C LYS A 215 -17.43 24.75 -24.84
N THR A 216 -16.20 24.52 -24.43
CA THR A 216 -15.16 23.87 -25.27
C THR A 216 -14.85 22.51 -24.69
N PRO A 217 -15.10 21.40 -25.40
CA PRO A 217 -14.70 20.08 -24.92
C PRO A 217 -13.20 20.03 -24.71
N THR A 218 -12.78 19.40 -23.63
CA THR A 218 -11.37 19.27 -23.30
C THR A 218 -11.06 17.82 -22.92
N ASN A 219 -10.03 17.27 -23.52
CA ASN A 219 -9.49 15.97 -23.25
C ASN A 219 -8.09 16.10 -22.62
N MET A 220 -7.73 15.17 -21.76
CA MET A 220 -6.45 15.14 -21.10
C MET A 220 -5.98 13.70 -20.97
N LEU A 221 -4.74 13.42 -21.36
CA LEU A 221 -4.06 12.17 -21.11
C LEU A 221 -2.68 12.47 -20.53
N MET A 222 -2.50 12.06 -19.28
CA MET A 222 -1.26 12.24 -18.56
C MET A 222 -0.59 10.90 -18.33
N TYR A 223 0.68 10.81 -18.64
CA TYR A 223 1.48 9.65 -18.39
C TYR A 223 2.43 9.87 -17.20
N GLY A 224 2.75 8.81 -16.53
CA GLY A 224 3.71 8.83 -15.44
C GLY A 224 4.20 7.44 -15.05
N THR A 225 5.26 7.42 -14.26
CA THR A 225 5.81 6.19 -13.70
C THR A 225 5.45 6.13 -12.21
N ALA A 226 4.82 5.04 -11.78
CA ALA A 226 4.37 4.91 -10.39
C ALA A 226 5.52 5.09 -9.37
N SER A 227 6.76 4.68 -9.71
CA SER A 227 7.93 4.89 -8.85
C SER A 227 8.33 6.36 -8.70
N MET A 228 8.06 7.21 -9.68
CA MET A 228 8.32 8.64 -9.60
C MET A 228 7.16 9.41 -8.94
N LEU A 229 5.92 9.00 -9.19
CA LEU A 229 4.75 9.65 -8.61
C LEU A 229 4.55 9.33 -7.14
N LEU A 230 4.96 8.14 -6.70
CA LEU A 230 4.81 7.62 -5.34
C LEU A 230 6.19 7.29 -4.75
N ASP A 231 7.08 8.28 -4.77
CA ASP A 231 8.48 8.16 -4.36
C ASP A 231 8.72 8.52 -2.88
N GLY A 232 7.70 8.98 -2.16
CA GLY A 232 7.80 9.46 -0.78
C GLY A 232 8.32 10.90 -0.67
N SER A 233 8.47 11.62 -1.79
CA SER A 233 8.99 12.99 -1.85
C SER A 233 7.88 14.04 -2.00
N THR A 234 8.29 15.26 -2.35
CA THR A 234 7.38 16.35 -2.69
C THR A 234 6.53 16.04 -3.93
N THR A 235 7.01 15.23 -4.85
CA THR A 235 6.26 14.78 -6.05
C THR A 235 5.03 13.97 -5.65
N GLU A 236 5.17 13.03 -4.75
CA GLU A 236 4.04 12.25 -4.22
C GLU A 236 3.02 13.16 -3.56
N LYS A 237 3.46 14.10 -2.74
CA LYS A 237 2.56 15.07 -2.11
C LYS A 237 1.79 15.89 -3.16
N MET A 238 2.47 16.42 -4.18
CA MET A 238 1.84 17.18 -5.27
C MET A 238 0.83 16.32 -6.04
N PHE A 239 1.13 15.05 -6.27
CA PHE A 239 0.22 14.11 -6.91
C PHE A 239 -1.05 13.88 -6.07
N PHE A 240 -0.92 13.65 -4.77
CA PHE A 240 -2.06 13.52 -3.87
C PHE A 240 -2.87 14.82 -3.76
N ASP A 241 -2.21 15.98 -3.68
CA ASP A 241 -2.86 17.27 -3.68
C ASP A 241 -3.69 17.47 -4.97
N MET A 242 -3.15 17.12 -6.14
CA MET A 242 -3.86 17.14 -7.42
C MET A 242 -5.09 16.22 -7.40
N LEU A 243 -4.96 14.99 -6.92
CA LEU A 243 -6.09 14.05 -6.82
C LEU A 243 -7.20 14.62 -5.90
N THR A 244 -6.82 15.19 -4.77
CA THR A 244 -7.74 15.79 -3.78
C THR A 244 -8.48 17.00 -4.34
N THR A 245 -7.84 17.84 -5.17
CA THR A 245 -8.49 19.02 -5.77
C THR A 245 -9.60 18.66 -6.75
N GLY A 246 -9.73 17.41 -7.18
CA GLY A 246 -10.86 16.91 -7.96
C GLY A 246 -10.50 16.11 -9.21
N TYR A 247 -9.22 15.83 -9.46
CA TYR A 247 -8.82 14.95 -10.56
C TYR A 247 -9.24 13.50 -10.33
N ALA A 248 -9.22 13.01 -9.08
CA ALA A 248 -9.67 11.66 -8.76
C ALA A 248 -11.07 11.36 -9.32
N ARG A 249 -12.03 12.27 -9.17
CA ARG A 249 -13.42 12.09 -9.64
C ARG A 249 -13.60 12.24 -11.16
N ARG A 250 -12.63 12.89 -11.85
CA ARG A 250 -12.74 13.22 -13.28
C ARG A 250 -11.93 12.29 -14.17
N CYS A 251 -10.80 11.78 -13.66
CA CYS A 251 -9.90 10.96 -14.44
C CYS A 251 -10.29 9.47 -14.44
N PHE A 252 -10.07 8.84 -15.57
CA PHE A 252 -9.87 7.40 -15.65
C PHE A 252 -8.41 7.06 -15.41
N PHE A 253 -8.15 5.93 -14.78
CA PHE A 253 -6.81 5.50 -14.40
C PHE A 253 -6.45 4.20 -15.09
N GLY A 254 -5.28 4.18 -15.72
CA GLY A 254 -4.61 2.96 -16.14
C GLY A 254 -3.38 2.76 -15.27
N TYR A 255 -3.17 1.54 -14.85
CA TYR A 255 -2.00 1.18 -14.04
C TYR A 255 -1.48 -0.20 -14.44
N SER A 256 -0.21 -0.27 -14.77
CA SER A 256 0.52 -1.52 -14.96
C SER A 256 1.70 -1.58 -14.02
N SER A 257 1.77 -2.65 -13.21
CA SER A 257 2.89 -2.88 -12.31
C SER A 257 4.05 -3.59 -13.03
N ILE A 258 5.26 -3.55 -12.44
CA ILE A 258 6.42 -4.30 -12.93
C ILE A 258 6.13 -5.81 -12.94
N GLU A 259 5.39 -6.30 -11.96
CA GLU A 259 5.01 -7.72 -11.84
C GLU A 259 4.07 -8.17 -12.96
N ALA A 260 3.12 -7.31 -13.38
CA ALA A 260 2.24 -7.58 -14.52
C ALA A 260 3.03 -7.69 -15.84
N CYS A 261 4.18 -7.01 -15.94
CA CYS A 261 5.08 -7.08 -17.10
C CYS A 261 5.98 -8.33 -17.09
N ALA A 262 6.07 -9.05 -15.97
CA ALA A 262 6.99 -10.18 -15.81
C ALA A 262 6.58 -11.44 -16.58
N LYS A 263 5.40 -11.48 -17.17
CA LYS A 263 4.93 -12.60 -17.99
C LYS A 263 5.75 -12.66 -19.28
N LYS A 264 6.78 -13.48 -19.30
CA LYS A 264 7.68 -13.63 -20.45
C LYS A 264 6.97 -14.41 -21.56
N LEU A 265 6.67 -13.72 -22.67
CA LEU A 265 6.27 -14.38 -23.92
C LEU A 265 7.45 -15.21 -24.46
N THR A 266 7.14 -16.38 -25.01
CA THR A 266 8.14 -17.22 -25.70
C THR A 266 8.60 -16.55 -27.01
N VAL A 267 9.75 -16.96 -27.51
CA VAL A 267 10.27 -16.45 -28.81
C VAL A 267 9.26 -16.67 -29.93
N ALA A 268 8.58 -17.82 -29.94
CA ALA A 268 7.56 -18.14 -30.95
C ALA A 268 6.35 -17.19 -30.88
N GLU A 269 5.84 -16.91 -29.68
CA GLU A 269 4.74 -15.95 -29.46
C GLU A 269 5.14 -14.53 -29.87
N ARG A 270 6.35 -14.11 -29.54
CA ARG A 270 6.86 -12.81 -29.94
C ARG A 270 6.97 -12.68 -31.46
N LEU A 271 7.49 -13.70 -32.10
CA LEU A 271 7.61 -13.72 -33.57
C LEU A 271 6.21 -13.70 -34.24
N ALA A 272 5.28 -14.49 -33.76
CA ALA A 272 3.90 -14.51 -34.26
C ALA A 272 3.25 -13.12 -34.14
N ASN A 273 3.40 -12.45 -32.99
CA ASN A 273 2.86 -11.11 -32.77
C ASN A 273 3.47 -10.04 -33.71
N LEU A 274 4.77 -10.18 -34.04
CA LEU A 274 5.47 -9.24 -34.91
C LEU A 274 5.19 -9.48 -36.42
N THR A 275 4.85 -10.69 -36.78
CA THR A 275 4.59 -11.07 -38.20
C THR A 275 3.10 -11.13 -38.53
N ASP A 276 2.21 -10.79 -37.61
CA ASP A 276 0.76 -10.80 -37.81
C ASP A 276 0.31 -9.64 -38.72
N THR A 277 0.05 -9.95 -39.98
CA THR A 277 -0.48 -9.01 -40.99
C THR A 277 -2.00 -8.82 -40.89
N THR A 278 -2.71 -9.70 -40.15
CA THR A 278 -4.18 -9.59 -40.00
C THR A 278 -4.55 -8.36 -39.18
N SER A 279 -3.69 -7.95 -38.27
CA SER A 279 -3.82 -6.72 -37.48
C SER A 279 -3.85 -5.46 -38.33
N ASP A 280 -3.04 -5.37 -39.39
CA ASP A 280 -3.00 -4.21 -40.30
C ASP A 280 -4.33 -4.04 -41.03
N THR A 281 -4.94 -5.12 -41.50
CA THR A 281 -6.26 -5.10 -42.15
C THR A 281 -7.34 -4.62 -41.16
N LYS A 282 -7.30 -5.08 -39.91
CA LYS A 282 -8.26 -4.64 -38.87
C LYS A 282 -8.09 -3.16 -38.56
N LEU A 283 -6.86 -2.66 -38.39
CA LEU A 283 -6.58 -1.25 -38.17
C LEU A 283 -7.08 -0.38 -39.31
N HIS A 284 -6.83 -0.79 -40.56
CA HIS A 284 -7.28 -0.08 -41.75
C HIS A 284 -8.82 -0.02 -41.83
N ASN A 285 -9.51 -1.12 -41.56
CA ASN A 285 -10.97 -1.15 -41.56
C ASN A 285 -11.55 -0.22 -40.46
N ILE A 286 -10.95 -0.21 -39.27
CA ILE A 286 -11.33 0.70 -38.20
C ILE A 286 -11.07 2.16 -38.65
N ALA A 287 -9.93 2.45 -39.25
CA ALA A 287 -9.62 3.80 -39.76
C ALA A 287 -10.65 4.29 -40.79
N ILE A 288 -11.11 3.44 -41.70
CA ILE A 288 -12.18 3.75 -42.67
C ILE A 288 -13.52 4.02 -41.97
N GLN A 289 -13.85 3.24 -40.92
CA GLN A 289 -15.08 3.48 -40.13
C GLN A 289 -15.01 4.83 -39.41
N LEU A 290 -13.90 5.13 -38.76
CA LEU A 290 -13.69 6.39 -38.05
C LEU A 290 -13.65 7.60 -38.98
N HIS A 291 -13.11 7.46 -40.19
CA HIS A 291 -13.09 8.49 -41.21
C HIS A 291 -14.48 9.10 -41.50
N LYS A 292 -15.52 8.26 -41.57
CA LYS A 292 -16.91 8.69 -41.80
C LYS A 292 -17.44 9.62 -40.71
N LEU A 293 -16.88 9.54 -39.50
CA LEU A 293 -17.29 10.38 -38.36
C LEU A 293 -16.83 11.81 -38.51
N ALA A 294 -15.83 12.06 -39.37
CA ALA A 294 -15.32 13.40 -39.63
C ALA A 294 -16.25 14.24 -40.52
N ASP A 295 -17.28 13.64 -41.17
CA ASP A 295 -18.22 14.37 -42.02
C ASP A 295 -18.85 15.53 -41.27
N PRO A 296 -18.95 16.75 -41.85
CA PRO A 296 -19.59 17.94 -41.23
C PRO A 296 -21.01 17.70 -40.72
N VAL A 297 -21.74 16.74 -41.26
CA VAL A 297 -23.09 16.37 -40.81
C VAL A 297 -23.11 15.88 -39.34
N ASN A 298 -21.99 15.29 -38.91
CA ASN A 298 -21.80 14.80 -37.54
C ASN A 298 -21.38 15.90 -36.53
N HIS A 299 -21.23 17.15 -36.97
CA HIS A 299 -20.94 18.25 -36.08
C HIS A 299 -22.08 18.52 -35.11
N ASN A 300 -21.75 18.71 -33.81
CA ASN A 300 -22.73 18.85 -32.72
C ASN A 300 -23.69 17.63 -32.58
N PHE A 301 -23.18 16.43 -32.89
CA PHE A 301 -23.94 15.18 -32.77
C PHE A 301 -24.59 15.05 -31.39
N GLN A 302 -25.90 14.77 -31.36
CA GLN A 302 -26.66 14.69 -30.10
C GLN A 302 -27.03 13.25 -29.81
N VAL A 303 -26.52 12.70 -28.69
CA VAL A 303 -26.84 11.39 -28.18
C VAL A 303 -27.95 11.53 -27.11
N ARG A 304 -29.09 10.90 -27.29
CA ARG A 304 -30.18 10.84 -26.31
C ARG A 304 -30.04 9.62 -25.42
N ILE A 305 -30.45 9.72 -24.16
CA ILE A 305 -30.47 8.59 -23.22
C ILE A 305 -31.90 8.07 -23.11
N PRO A 306 -32.21 6.84 -23.57
CA PRO A 306 -33.51 6.21 -23.35
C PRO A 306 -33.75 5.91 -21.85
N ASN A 307 -35.03 5.73 -21.48
CA ASN A 307 -35.42 5.57 -20.08
C ASN A 307 -34.82 4.31 -19.41
N ASP A 308 -34.70 3.20 -20.14
CA ASP A 308 -34.09 1.96 -19.67
C ASP A 308 -32.59 2.14 -19.35
N VAL A 309 -31.87 2.85 -20.20
CA VAL A 309 -30.46 3.20 -19.96
C VAL A 309 -30.35 4.22 -18.82
N MET A 310 -31.26 5.19 -18.73
CA MET A 310 -31.28 6.14 -17.61
C MET A 310 -31.52 5.43 -16.28
N GLN A 311 -32.40 4.44 -16.25
CA GLN A 311 -32.58 3.63 -15.05
C GLN A 311 -31.27 2.91 -14.65
N ALA A 312 -30.57 2.30 -15.60
CA ALA A 312 -29.27 1.64 -15.34
C ALA A 312 -28.19 2.62 -14.87
N ILE A 313 -28.22 3.88 -15.36
CA ILE A 313 -27.33 4.95 -14.89
C ILE A 313 -27.62 5.28 -13.42
N ILE A 314 -28.89 5.41 -13.04
CA ILE A 314 -29.29 5.70 -11.66
C ILE A 314 -28.91 4.54 -10.73
N GLU A 315 -29.15 3.29 -11.14
CA GLU A 315 -28.71 2.10 -10.39
C GLU A 315 -27.20 2.12 -10.14
N TYR A 316 -26.41 2.45 -11.15
CA TYR A 316 -24.97 2.57 -11.03
C TYR A 316 -24.53 3.75 -10.17
N GLN A 317 -25.25 4.87 -10.21
CA GLN A 317 -25.03 6.00 -9.31
C GLN A 317 -25.22 5.58 -7.85
N ILE A 318 -26.31 4.88 -7.53
CA ILE A 318 -26.58 4.36 -6.17
C ILE A 318 -25.46 3.44 -5.72
N TYR A 319 -25.03 2.50 -6.58
CA TYR A 319 -23.90 1.63 -6.31
C TYR A 319 -22.61 2.42 -6.00
N CYS A 320 -22.32 3.49 -6.75
CA CYS A 320 -21.17 4.35 -6.51
C CYS A 320 -21.27 5.12 -5.17
N GLU A 321 -22.47 5.52 -4.76
CA GLU A 321 -22.73 6.18 -3.47
C GLU A 321 -22.55 5.19 -2.31
N GLU A 322 -23.06 3.98 -2.39
CA GLU A 322 -22.84 2.92 -1.41
C GLU A 322 -21.35 2.55 -1.29
N LEU A 323 -20.66 2.44 -2.42
CA LEU A 323 -19.22 2.19 -2.44
C LEU A 323 -18.43 3.33 -1.77
N MET A 324 -18.82 4.59 -2.02
CA MET A 324 -18.21 5.74 -1.35
C MET A 324 -18.36 5.66 0.17
N GLU A 325 -19.54 5.24 0.66
CA GLU A 325 -19.79 5.11 2.09
C GLU A 325 -18.97 3.98 2.75
N SER A 326 -18.58 2.96 1.99
CA SER A 326 -17.73 1.87 2.48
C SER A 326 -16.30 2.32 2.82
N PHE A 327 -15.82 3.41 2.23
CA PHE A 327 -14.50 3.96 2.53
C PHE A 327 -14.50 4.80 3.80
N ARG A 328 -13.37 4.80 4.54
CA ARG A 328 -13.18 5.65 5.72
C ARG A 328 -13.40 7.12 5.37
N GLN A 329 -13.93 7.92 6.29
CA GLN A 329 -14.14 9.35 6.07
C GLN A 329 -12.85 10.10 5.75
N SER A 330 -11.72 9.66 6.29
CA SER A 330 -10.39 10.23 6.01
C SER A 330 -9.85 9.90 4.61
N ASP A 331 -10.44 8.96 3.88
CA ASP A 331 -10.02 8.59 2.53
C ASP A 331 -10.78 9.39 1.46
N GLU A 332 -10.57 10.70 1.49
CA GLU A 332 -11.26 11.64 0.62
C GLU A 332 -11.04 11.34 -0.87
N ILE A 333 -9.87 10.84 -1.23
CA ILE A 333 -9.48 10.59 -2.63
C ILE A 333 -10.28 9.43 -3.21
N ARG A 334 -10.35 8.26 -2.53
CA ARG A 334 -11.16 7.14 -3.00
C ARG A 334 -12.65 7.44 -2.96
N ARG A 335 -13.09 8.18 -1.94
CA ARG A 335 -14.47 8.65 -1.85
C ARG A 335 -14.84 9.56 -3.02
N ALA A 336 -13.97 10.49 -3.41
CA ALA A 336 -14.19 11.40 -4.54
C ALA A 336 -14.23 10.64 -5.87
N GLU A 337 -13.34 9.67 -6.09
CA GLU A 337 -13.35 8.84 -7.30
C GLU A 337 -14.65 8.04 -7.40
N ALA A 338 -15.04 7.32 -6.35
CA ALA A 338 -16.26 6.52 -6.34
C ALA A 338 -17.50 7.38 -6.64
N ARG A 339 -17.65 8.52 -5.95
CA ARG A 339 -18.77 9.43 -6.14
C ARG A 339 -18.86 10.01 -7.55
N GLY A 340 -17.73 10.28 -8.19
CA GLY A 340 -17.68 10.87 -9.54
C GLY A 340 -17.73 9.86 -10.69
N ARG A 341 -17.64 8.58 -10.39
CA ARG A 341 -17.42 7.52 -11.39
C ARG A 341 -18.56 7.43 -12.41
N TYR A 342 -19.80 7.43 -11.98
CA TYR A 342 -20.95 7.36 -12.90
C TYR A 342 -20.99 8.51 -13.89
N PHE A 343 -20.60 9.72 -13.47
CA PHE A 343 -20.70 10.92 -14.30
C PHE A 343 -19.67 10.91 -15.45
N LYS A 344 -18.42 10.51 -15.20
CA LYS A 344 -17.43 10.34 -16.27
C LYS A 344 -17.81 9.19 -17.21
N THR A 345 -18.48 8.16 -16.67
CA THR A 345 -18.96 7.00 -17.47
C THR A 345 -20.05 7.41 -18.48
N ILE A 346 -20.97 8.31 -18.13
CA ILE A 346 -21.97 8.84 -19.07
C ILE A 346 -21.29 9.49 -20.30
N ARG A 347 -20.24 10.29 -20.07
CA ARG A 347 -19.51 10.97 -21.16
C ARG A 347 -18.80 9.96 -22.08
N LEU A 348 -18.22 8.90 -21.52
CA LEU A 348 -17.60 7.83 -22.29
C LEU A 348 -18.63 7.01 -23.08
N ALA A 349 -19.77 6.66 -22.47
CA ALA A 349 -20.85 5.96 -23.14
C ALA A 349 -21.41 6.77 -24.33
N GLY A 350 -21.50 8.09 -24.15
CA GLY A 350 -21.84 9.01 -25.25
C GLY A 350 -20.82 9.00 -26.38
N ALA A 351 -19.54 8.93 -26.05
CA ALA A 351 -18.49 8.78 -27.07
C ALA A 351 -18.63 7.46 -27.84
N PHE A 352 -18.94 6.36 -27.14
CA PHE A 352 -19.17 5.07 -27.81
C PHE A 352 -20.41 5.09 -28.72
N ALA A 353 -21.50 5.73 -28.29
CA ALA A 353 -22.65 5.94 -29.17
C ALA A 353 -22.30 6.77 -30.40
N PHE A 354 -21.47 7.81 -30.27
CA PHE A 354 -20.97 8.59 -31.40
C PHE A 354 -20.15 7.74 -32.37
N LEU A 355 -19.25 6.87 -31.85
CA LEU A 355 -18.45 5.96 -32.70
C LEU A 355 -19.31 5.05 -33.58
N ASP A 356 -20.45 4.64 -33.07
CA ASP A 356 -21.42 3.80 -33.80
C ASP A 356 -22.46 4.62 -34.58
N SER A 357 -22.29 5.96 -34.64
CA SER A 357 -23.26 6.88 -35.26
C SER A 357 -24.68 6.72 -34.70
N ALA A 358 -24.81 6.34 -33.45
CA ALA A 358 -26.08 6.07 -32.78
C ALA A 358 -26.61 7.34 -32.11
N ALA A 359 -27.75 7.85 -32.58
CA ALA A 359 -28.42 9.01 -31.99
C ALA A 359 -29.02 8.71 -30.61
N GLN A 360 -29.08 7.46 -30.19
CA GLN A 360 -29.50 6.99 -28.88
C GLN A 360 -28.45 6.12 -28.25
N MET A 361 -28.17 6.36 -26.97
CA MET A 361 -27.29 5.49 -26.16
C MET A 361 -27.98 4.14 -25.96
N THR A 362 -27.33 3.05 -26.32
CA THR A 362 -27.84 1.70 -26.05
C THR A 362 -27.32 1.18 -24.73
N MET A 363 -27.92 0.10 -24.21
CA MET A 363 -27.42 -0.58 -23.02
C MET A 363 -26.00 -1.12 -23.23
N GLU A 364 -25.65 -1.52 -24.44
CA GLU A 364 -24.30 -2.00 -24.77
C GLU A 364 -23.24 -0.88 -24.66
N HIS A 365 -23.55 0.33 -25.13
CA HIS A 365 -22.67 1.49 -24.96
C HIS A 365 -22.45 1.82 -23.48
N TRP A 366 -23.53 1.78 -22.68
CA TRP A 366 -23.46 2.03 -21.25
C TRP A 366 -22.63 0.97 -20.52
N GLU A 367 -22.95 -0.32 -20.73
CA GLU A 367 -22.26 -1.44 -20.14
C GLU A 367 -20.75 -1.46 -20.49
N ALA A 368 -20.40 -1.15 -21.74
CA ALA A 368 -19.02 -1.04 -22.16
C ALA A 368 -18.28 0.09 -21.44
N ALA A 369 -18.91 1.24 -21.25
CA ALA A 369 -18.35 2.36 -20.49
C ALA A 369 -18.20 2.01 -19.01
N VAL A 370 -19.17 1.33 -18.39
CA VAL A 370 -19.08 0.84 -17.01
C VAL A 370 -17.91 -0.14 -16.87
N LYS A 371 -17.70 -1.05 -17.84
CA LYS A 371 -16.54 -1.96 -17.82
C LYS A 371 -15.21 -1.22 -17.73
N VAL A 372 -15.05 -0.16 -18.51
CA VAL A 372 -13.84 0.70 -18.47
C VAL A 372 -13.74 1.43 -17.12
N ALA A 373 -14.85 1.93 -16.59
CA ALA A 373 -14.87 2.66 -15.33
C ALA A 373 -14.50 1.77 -14.14
N GLU A 374 -15.00 0.54 -14.09
CA GLU A 374 -14.67 -0.41 -13.02
C GLU A 374 -13.23 -0.92 -13.14
N MET A 375 -12.75 -1.18 -14.35
CA MET A 375 -11.34 -1.49 -14.58
C MET A 375 -10.44 -0.32 -14.12
N SER A 376 -10.80 0.91 -14.48
CA SER A 376 -10.10 2.12 -14.05
C SER A 376 -10.08 2.29 -12.53
N ALA A 377 -11.20 2.00 -11.86
CA ALA A 377 -11.29 2.06 -10.41
C ALA A 377 -10.39 1.03 -9.72
N LYS A 378 -10.31 -0.18 -10.28
CA LYS A 378 -9.35 -1.18 -9.82
C LYS A 378 -7.91 -0.69 -9.98
N CYS A 379 -7.53 -0.20 -11.16
CA CYS A 379 -6.20 0.37 -11.39
C CYS A 379 -5.87 1.51 -10.43
N PHE A 380 -6.85 2.38 -10.14
CA PHE A 380 -6.70 3.46 -9.18
C PHE A 380 -6.44 2.94 -7.75
N ASN A 381 -7.21 1.95 -7.30
CA ASN A 381 -7.01 1.35 -6.00
C ASN A 381 -5.65 0.63 -5.91
N ASP A 382 -5.27 -0.11 -6.95
CA ASP A 382 -3.98 -0.81 -7.01
C ASP A 382 -2.81 0.18 -6.98
N LEU A 383 -2.90 1.31 -7.70
CA LEU A 383 -1.92 2.39 -7.68
C LEU A 383 -1.76 3.00 -6.28
N LEU A 384 -2.88 3.28 -5.59
CA LEU A 384 -2.88 3.86 -4.24
C LEU A 384 -2.56 2.86 -3.12
N SER A 385 -2.66 1.56 -3.39
CA SER A 385 -2.35 0.49 -2.43
C SER A 385 -0.87 0.18 -2.34
N ARG A 386 -0.02 0.94 -3.03
CA ARG A 386 1.43 0.78 -2.94
C ARG A 386 1.92 1.09 -1.53
N ASP A 387 2.78 0.21 -1.02
CA ASP A 387 3.39 0.39 0.29
C ASP A 387 4.12 1.74 0.40
N PRO A 388 3.98 2.44 1.52
CA PRO A 388 4.73 3.67 1.79
C PRO A 388 6.24 3.47 1.63
N ALA A 389 6.98 4.53 1.33
CA ALA A 389 8.43 4.47 1.12
C ALA A 389 9.19 3.80 2.28
N PHE A 390 8.79 4.08 3.54
CA PHE A 390 9.39 3.44 4.72
C PHE A 390 9.09 1.93 4.82
N ALA A 391 7.93 1.46 4.35
CA ALA A 391 7.60 0.04 4.32
C ALA A 391 8.44 -0.69 3.27
N ARG A 392 8.55 -0.09 2.08
CA ARG A 392 9.44 -0.59 1.01
C ARG A 392 10.89 -0.66 1.44
N LEU A 393 11.36 0.34 2.20
CA LEU A 393 12.72 0.34 2.77
C LEU A 393 12.93 -0.82 3.75
N ALA A 394 11.94 -1.10 4.61
CA ALA A 394 12.03 -2.22 5.55
C ALA A 394 12.12 -3.58 4.82
N VAL A 395 11.30 -3.77 3.77
CA VAL A 395 11.34 -4.97 2.93
C VAL A 395 12.66 -5.07 2.16
N PHE A 396 13.11 -3.98 1.54
CA PHE A 396 14.39 -3.92 0.83
C PHE A 396 15.55 -4.35 1.73
N LEU A 397 15.64 -3.76 2.93
CA LEU A 397 16.69 -4.16 3.90
C LEU A 397 16.61 -5.63 4.31
N ALA A 398 15.40 -6.20 4.39
CA ALA A 398 15.21 -7.61 4.73
C ALA A 398 15.59 -8.57 3.58
N GLU A 399 15.59 -8.10 2.34
CA GLU A 399 16.00 -8.86 1.15
C GLU A 399 17.50 -8.74 0.87
N CYS A 400 18.16 -7.68 1.37
CA CYS A 400 19.60 -7.49 1.24
C CYS A 400 20.38 -8.59 1.98
N LYS A 401 21.35 -9.19 1.30
CA LYS A 401 22.20 -10.21 1.89
C LYS A 401 23.27 -9.64 2.81
N GLU A 402 23.73 -8.44 2.52
CA GLU A 402 24.80 -7.74 3.24
C GLU A 402 24.24 -6.53 3.99
N PRO A 403 24.86 -6.14 5.11
CA PRO A 403 24.51 -4.91 5.81
C PRO A 403 24.77 -3.68 4.94
N MET A 404 23.87 -2.72 4.97
CA MET A 404 23.91 -1.50 4.16
C MET A 404 24.26 -0.29 5.02
N THR A 405 25.08 0.61 4.51
CA THR A 405 25.29 1.94 5.10
C THR A 405 24.28 2.95 4.60
N HIS A 406 24.22 4.13 5.20
CA HIS A 406 23.40 5.23 4.68
C HIS A 406 23.85 5.68 3.27
N ALA A 407 25.13 5.54 2.94
CA ALA A 407 25.67 5.86 1.61
C ALA A 407 25.15 4.86 0.56
N ASP A 408 25.21 3.56 0.87
CA ASP A 408 24.70 2.50 0.01
C ASP A 408 23.20 2.68 -0.25
N LEU A 409 22.44 3.05 0.79
CA LEU A 409 21.00 3.32 0.66
C LEU A 409 20.71 4.55 -0.23
N MET A 410 21.56 5.57 -0.23
CA MET A 410 21.41 6.72 -1.14
C MET A 410 21.70 6.36 -2.60
N GLU A 411 22.55 5.38 -2.85
CA GLU A 411 22.87 4.91 -4.19
C GLU A 411 21.84 3.92 -4.73
N GLU A 412 21.43 2.94 -3.91
CA GLU A 412 20.60 1.83 -4.37
C GLU A 412 19.08 2.08 -4.22
N VAL A 413 18.68 3.00 -3.32
CA VAL A 413 17.28 3.26 -3.01
C VAL A 413 16.87 4.66 -3.46
N PRO A 414 16.28 4.83 -4.66
CA PRO A 414 15.97 6.15 -5.24
C PRO A 414 15.07 7.05 -4.38
N TYR A 415 14.25 6.45 -3.52
CA TYR A 415 13.35 7.15 -2.61
C TYR A 415 13.95 7.37 -1.21
N PHE A 416 15.21 7.00 -0.97
CA PHE A 416 15.87 7.27 0.30
C PHE A 416 16.27 8.75 0.40
N PRO A 417 15.90 9.47 1.47
CA PRO A 417 16.12 10.93 1.54
C PRO A 417 17.60 11.31 1.57
N LYS A 418 17.95 12.45 0.99
CA LYS A 418 19.32 13.00 1.07
C LYS A 418 19.61 13.72 2.39
N ALA A 419 18.59 14.30 3.03
CA ALA A 419 18.74 15.05 4.28
C ALA A 419 18.81 14.12 5.50
N SER A 420 19.82 14.26 6.35
CA SER A 420 20.10 13.39 7.51
C SER A 420 18.89 13.23 8.47
N ASN A 421 18.15 14.29 8.75
CA ASN A 421 16.96 14.19 9.62
C ASN A 421 15.84 13.37 8.96
N ALA A 422 15.60 13.55 7.66
CA ALA A 422 14.60 12.77 6.93
C ALA A 422 15.01 11.28 6.82
N GLN A 423 16.30 10.97 6.72
CA GLN A 423 16.82 9.60 6.77
C GLN A 423 16.49 8.94 8.12
N LYS A 424 16.77 9.64 9.23
CA LYS A 424 16.45 9.14 10.59
C LYS A 424 14.97 8.91 10.78
N ASP A 425 14.12 9.81 10.31
CA ASP A 425 12.67 9.68 10.39
C ASP A 425 12.17 8.52 9.54
N MET A 426 12.66 8.37 8.32
CA MET A 426 12.32 7.24 7.45
C MET A 426 12.70 5.90 8.07
N LEU A 427 13.92 5.77 8.61
CA LEU A 427 14.37 4.56 9.30
C LEU A 427 13.57 4.26 10.57
N LYS A 428 13.18 5.31 11.32
CA LYS A 428 12.29 5.17 12.48
C LYS A 428 10.92 4.60 12.08
N HIS A 429 10.32 5.14 11.00
CA HIS A 429 9.06 4.63 10.47
C HIS A 429 9.19 3.23 9.89
N ALA A 430 10.28 2.94 9.16
CA ALA A 430 10.59 1.61 8.64
C ALA A 430 10.71 0.58 9.77
N THR A 431 11.39 0.92 10.85
CA THR A 431 11.53 0.06 12.03
C THR A 431 10.17 -0.18 12.72
N ALA A 432 9.37 0.87 12.89
CA ALA A 432 8.05 0.76 13.52
C ALA A 432 7.07 -0.08 12.67
N TRP A 433 7.09 0.11 11.36
CA TRP A 433 6.31 -0.69 10.42
C TRP A 433 6.79 -2.15 10.43
N GLY A 434 8.10 -2.34 10.41
CA GLY A 434 8.73 -3.66 10.43
C GLY A 434 8.27 -4.51 11.61
N TYR A 435 8.25 -3.98 12.82
CA TYR A 435 7.76 -4.70 14.01
C TYR A 435 6.29 -5.16 13.89
N LYS A 436 5.46 -4.44 13.15
CA LYS A 436 4.06 -4.84 12.90
C LYS A 436 3.94 -5.89 11.79
N ASN A 437 4.95 -5.99 10.91
CA ASN A 437 4.92 -6.83 9.72
C ASN A 437 6.00 -7.92 9.73
N ASN A 438 6.46 -8.31 10.93
CA ASN A 438 7.46 -9.36 11.14
C ASN A 438 8.79 -9.10 10.43
N VAL A 439 9.19 -7.83 10.34
CA VAL A 439 10.52 -7.42 9.86
C VAL A 439 11.24 -6.71 10.98
N ILE A 440 12.47 -7.12 11.27
CA ILE A 440 13.36 -6.40 12.20
C ILE A 440 14.50 -5.74 11.42
N ILE A 441 14.94 -4.58 11.89
CA ILE A 441 16.12 -3.90 11.39
C ILE A 441 17.15 -3.90 12.52
N LYS A 442 18.27 -4.58 12.28
CA LYS A 442 19.45 -4.63 13.16
C LYS A 442 20.39 -3.49 12.80
N LYS A 443 21.00 -2.88 13.82
CA LYS A 443 22.01 -1.82 13.69
C LYS A 443 23.33 -2.29 14.27
N THR A 444 24.41 -2.14 13.52
CA THR A 444 25.76 -2.38 14.00
C THR A 444 26.64 -1.18 13.70
N PHE A 445 27.61 -0.93 14.55
CA PHE A 445 28.60 0.14 14.39
C PHE A 445 29.98 -0.48 14.24
N THR A 446 30.69 -0.08 13.19
CA THR A 446 32.08 -0.45 12.95
C THR A 446 32.79 0.83 12.51
N ASP A 447 33.84 1.21 13.23
CA ASP A 447 34.60 2.45 12.98
C ASP A 447 33.70 3.71 12.90
N ASP A 448 32.74 3.82 13.82
CA ASP A 448 31.71 4.87 13.89
C ASP A 448 30.74 4.95 12.70
N ILE A 449 30.79 3.98 11.79
CA ILE A 449 29.84 3.85 10.67
C ILE A 449 28.69 2.94 11.06
N GLU A 450 27.45 3.43 10.87
CA GLU A 450 26.22 2.67 11.09
C GLU A 450 25.94 1.73 9.90
N PHE A 451 25.82 0.45 10.18
CA PHE A 451 25.38 -0.59 9.23
C PHE A 451 23.98 -1.06 9.61
N LEU A 452 23.11 -1.17 8.63
CA LEU A 452 21.71 -1.57 8.75
C LEU A 452 21.50 -2.91 8.05
N GLN A 453 20.86 -3.85 8.74
CA GLN A 453 20.49 -5.15 8.18
C GLN A 453 19.07 -5.50 8.57
N GLY A 454 18.21 -5.73 7.59
CA GLY A 454 16.87 -6.24 7.80
C GLY A 454 16.85 -7.77 7.92
N GLU A 455 15.82 -8.29 8.59
CA GLU A 455 15.54 -9.72 8.66
C GLU A 455 14.04 -9.93 8.75
N SER A 456 13.48 -10.75 7.85
CA SER A 456 12.10 -11.20 7.92
C SER A 456 11.96 -12.33 8.94
N LEU A 457 11.09 -12.15 9.92
CA LEU A 457 10.79 -13.12 10.95
C LEU A 457 9.60 -13.99 10.55
N GLN A 458 9.69 -15.28 10.88
CA GLN A 458 8.57 -16.19 10.75
C GLN A 458 7.88 -16.35 12.10
N ALA A 459 6.56 -16.16 12.16
CA ALA A 459 5.77 -16.46 13.36
C ALA A 459 5.87 -17.95 13.71
N THR A 460 5.92 -18.26 15.00
CA THR A 460 5.99 -19.65 15.47
C THR A 460 4.67 -20.37 15.19
N ASN A 461 4.77 -21.53 14.55
CA ASN A 461 3.67 -22.47 14.44
C ASN A 461 3.81 -23.53 15.55
N LEU A 462 2.83 -23.62 16.45
CA LEU A 462 2.82 -24.58 17.56
C LEU A 462 2.71 -26.05 17.13
N ASP A 463 2.29 -26.31 15.89
CA ASP A 463 2.25 -27.65 15.30
C ASP A 463 3.58 -28.08 14.67
N GLN A 464 4.56 -27.16 14.60
CA GLN A 464 5.84 -27.36 13.93
C GLN A 464 7.00 -26.81 14.74
N LEU A 465 7.31 -27.46 15.86
CA LEU A 465 8.42 -27.06 16.70
C LEU A 465 9.77 -27.47 16.09
N MET A 466 10.78 -26.62 16.26
CA MET A 466 12.14 -26.87 15.79
C MET A 466 12.99 -27.43 16.93
N LEU A 467 13.18 -28.73 16.94
CA LEU A 467 14.00 -29.42 17.94
C LEU A 467 14.69 -30.66 17.34
N SER A 468 15.59 -31.27 18.11
CA SER A 468 16.21 -32.54 17.79
C SER A 468 16.26 -33.40 19.03
N TRP A 469 16.31 -34.74 18.85
CA TRP A 469 16.29 -35.68 19.93
C TRP A 469 17.21 -36.89 19.66
N SER A 470 17.61 -37.58 20.71
CA SER A 470 18.37 -38.80 20.63
C SER A 470 17.97 -39.76 21.76
N LYS A 471 17.91 -41.06 21.45
CA LYS A 471 17.64 -42.11 22.46
C LYS A 471 18.84 -42.37 23.35
N ASP A 472 20.06 -42.17 22.84
CA ASP A 472 21.30 -42.38 23.56
C ASP A 472 22.28 -41.24 23.24
N ILE A 473 23.14 -40.94 24.19
CA ILE A 473 24.17 -39.91 24.09
C ILE A 473 25.22 -40.21 23.01
N ALA A 474 25.40 -41.50 22.66
CA ALA A 474 26.33 -41.99 21.64
C ALA A 474 25.75 -41.93 20.21
N VAL A 475 24.44 -41.70 20.05
CA VAL A 475 23.75 -41.68 18.77
C VAL A 475 23.56 -40.25 18.32
N GLY A 476 23.61 -39.98 17.01
CA GLY A 476 23.35 -38.66 16.44
C GLY A 476 21.94 -38.16 16.74
N TYR A 477 21.80 -36.84 16.78
CA TYR A 477 20.51 -36.18 17.03
C TYR A 477 19.65 -36.19 15.77
N THR A 478 18.47 -36.78 15.87
CA THR A 478 17.48 -36.77 14.80
C THR A 478 16.70 -35.43 14.83
N PRO A 479 16.63 -34.69 13.71
CA PRO A 479 15.82 -33.52 13.65
C PRO A 479 14.33 -33.90 13.64
N GLU A 480 13.53 -33.27 14.48
CA GLU A 480 12.07 -33.40 14.46
C GLU A 480 11.45 -32.10 14.01
N LEU A 481 10.66 -32.16 12.95
CA LEU A 481 10.12 -30.97 12.28
C LEU A 481 8.63 -30.74 12.49
N LYS A 482 7.93 -31.71 13.13
CA LYS A 482 6.47 -31.70 13.23
C LYS A 482 5.93 -32.20 14.56
N VAL A 483 6.61 -31.92 15.66
CA VAL A 483 6.07 -32.17 16.98
C VAL A 483 5.16 -31.02 17.37
N PRO A 484 3.85 -31.24 17.56
CA PRO A 484 2.98 -30.23 18.14
C PRO A 484 3.39 -29.93 19.60
N PHE A 485 3.25 -28.68 20.02
CA PHE A 485 3.53 -28.28 21.40
C PHE A 485 2.76 -29.11 22.43
N SER A 486 1.53 -29.49 22.12
CA SER A 486 0.66 -30.34 22.94
C SER A 486 1.18 -31.77 23.13
N LYS A 487 2.15 -32.22 22.34
CA LYS A 487 2.74 -33.57 22.39
C LYS A 487 4.21 -33.59 22.80
N LEU A 488 4.68 -32.56 23.47
CA LEU A 488 6.07 -32.50 23.99
C LEU A 488 6.37 -33.61 25.01
N ASP A 489 5.38 -34.22 25.63
CA ASP A 489 5.55 -35.38 26.53
C ASP A 489 6.23 -36.56 25.85
N ILE A 490 6.00 -36.78 24.55
CA ILE A 490 6.68 -37.85 23.78
C ILE A 490 8.21 -37.74 23.87
N ILE A 491 8.73 -36.50 23.89
CA ILE A 491 10.17 -36.25 23.93
C ILE A 491 10.65 -36.03 25.36
N THR A 492 9.93 -35.28 26.17
CA THR A 492 10.35 -34.96 27.54
C THR A 492 10.26 -36.16 28.51
N LYS A 493 9.40 -37.15 28.18
CA LYS A 493 9.23 -38.40 28.97
C LYS A 493 9.89 -39.62 28.32
N MET A 494 10.72 -39.46 27.34
CA MET A 494 11.46 -40.57 26.70
C MET A 494 12.40 -41.25 27.70
N ASP A 495 12.32 -42.57 27.83
CA ASP A 495 13.18 -43.34 28.73
C ASP A 495 14.63 -43.33 28.26
N GLY A 496 15.57 -42.85 29.10
CA GLY A 496 16.97 -42.71 28.77
C GLY A 496 17.31 -41.65 27.71
N GLY A 497 16.30 -41.00 27.12
CA GLY A 497 16.45 -40.05 26.03
C GLY A 497 16.92 -38.66 26.44
N ASN A 498 17.30 -37.90 25.46
CA ASN A 498 17.66 -36.50 25.58
C ASN A 498 17.30 -35.73 24.31
N TRP A 499 17.14 -34.42 24.44
CA TRP A 499 16.72 -33.57 23.34
C TRP A 499 17.38 -32.19 23.39
N CYS A 500 17.30 -31.44 22.31
CA CYS A 500 17.75 -30.04 22.20
C CYS A 500 16.70 -29.19 21.49
N ASN A 501 16.59 -27.92 21.89
CA ASN A 501 15.75 -26.92 21.21
C ASN A 501 16.40 -26.29 19.96
N HIS A 502 17.41 -26.98 19.42
CA HIS A 502 18.11 -26.67 18.17
C HIS A 502 18.27 -27.93 17.32
N ARG A 503 18.53 -27.72 16.05
CA ARG A 503 18.88 -28.79 15.08
C ARG A 503 20.37 -28.73 14.79
N PHE A 504 20.94 -29.87 14.41
CA PHE A 504 22.37 -30.01 14.15
C PHE A 504 22.63 -30.56 12.77
N LEU A 505 23.66 -30.02 12.10
CA LEU A 505 24.15 -30.55 10.84
C LEU A 505 24.63 -31.99 11.08
N GLU A 506 24.19 -32.92 10.20
CA GLU A 506 24.54 -34.36 10.29
C GLU A 506 24.22 -35.01 11.66
N GLY A 507 23.35 -34.40 12.46
CA GLY A 507 22.99 -34.87 13.79
C GLY A 507 24.13 -34.72 14.84
N LEU A 508 25.22 -34.03 14.51
CA LEU A 508 26.35 -33.83 15.40
C LEU A 508 26.12 -32.66 16.35
N ARG A 509 25.90 -32.95 17.63
CA ARG A 509 25.66 -31.94 18.68
C ARG A 509 26.94 -31.20 19.06
N ARG A 510 27.39 -30.34 18.15
CA ARG A 510 28.51 -29.40 18.36
C ARG A 510 28.02 -27.97 18.16
N GLN A 511 28.62 -27.00 18.84
CA GLN A 511 28.26 -25.61 18.73
C GLN A 511 28.39 -25.08 17.27
N THR A 512 29.45 -25.52 16.58
CA THR A 512 29.71 -25.18 15.17
C THR A 512 28.74 -25.83 14.17
N HIS A 513 27.97 -26.84 14.61
CA HIS A 513 27.01 -27.58 13.77
C HIS A 513 25.56 -27.18 14.03
N VAL A 514 25.32 -26.18 14.89
CA VAL A 514 23.98 -25.66 15.14
C VAL A 514 23.40 -25.05 13.87
N ILE A 515 22.27 -25.57 13.42
CA ILE A 515 21.50 -25.01 12.30
C ILE A 515 20.69 -23.83 12.82
N LYS A 516 20.81 -22.69 12.16
CA LYS A 516 20.03 -21.48 12.50
C LYS A 516 18.53 -21.74 12.40
N GLY A 517 17.78 -21.25 13.36
CA GLY A 517 16.35 -21.41 13.47
C GLY A 517 15.95 -22.21 14.69
N PHE A 518 15.34 -21.55 15.68
CA PHE A 518 14.77 -22.15 16.87
C PHE A 518 13.53 -21.34 17.30
N ASN A 519 12.58 -21.99 17.96
CA ASN A 519 11.32 -21.39 18.39
C ASN A 519 10.87 -21.79 19.80
N LEU A 520 11.76 -22.43 20.57
CA LEU A 520 11.53 -22.79 21.96
C LEU A 520 12.63 -22.18 22.85
N LEU A 521 12.19 -21.48 23.88
CA LEU A 521 13.04 -21.08 24.99
C LEU A 521 12.95 -22.15 26.09
N VAL A 522 14.09 -22.60 26.60
CA VAL A 522 14.16 -23.61 27.68
C VAL A 522 14.96 -23.06 28.84
N LEU A 523 14.38 -23.10 30.03
CA LEU A 523 14.98 -22.63 31.27
C LEU A 523 15.15 -23.85 32.25
N ASP A 524 16.29 -24.00 32.89
CA ASP A 524 16.58 -25.07 33.86
C ASP A 524 16.57 -24.45 35.27
N ILE A 525 15.63 -24.83 36.09
CA ILE A 525 15.44 -24.35 37.47
C ILE A 525 15.94 -25.44 38.41
N ASP A 526 17.03 -25.17 39.13
CA ASP A 526 17.68 -26.10 40.08
C ASP A 526 17.54 -25.60 41.54
N GLY A 527 16.30 -25.52 42.03
CA GLY A 527 16.01 -25.16 43.41
C GLY A 527 15.98 -23.64 43.69
N THR A 528 16.10 -22.80 42.64
CA THR A 528 16.12 -21.34 42.79
C THR A 528 14.76 -20.68 42.79
N ALA A 529 13.69 -21.40 42.38
CA ALA A 529 12.29 -20.99 42.43
C ALA A 529 11.40 -22.20 42.68
N THR A 530 10.23 -21.98 43.26
CA THR A 530 9.22 -23.03 43.46
C THR A 530 8.35 -23.23 42.24
N LEU A 531 7.75 -24.41 42.06
CA LEU A 531 6.80 -24.69 40.98
C LEU A 531 5.59 -23.74 41.03
N ASP A 532 5.06 -23.46 42.21
CA ASP A 532 3.87 -22.64 42.37
C ASP A 532 4.14 -21.17 42.05
N GLU A 533 5.28 -20.63 42.53
CA GLU A 533 5.75 -19.30 42.19
C GLU A 533 5.92 -19.16 40.64
N THR A 534 6.58 -20.14 40.03
CA THR A 534 6.83 -20.16 38.58
C THR A 534 5.53 -20.15 37.77
N LYS A 535 4.58 -21.01 38.14
CA LYS A 535 3.25 -21.06 37.49
C LYS A 535 2.52 -19.72 37.60
N LYS A 536 2.63 -19.06 38.75
CA LYS A 536 2.00 -17.75 38.99
C LYS A 536 2.62 -16.64 38.17
N ILE A 537 3.94 -16.60 38.10
CA ILE A 537 4.67 -15.62 37.31
C ILE A 537 4.39 -15.79 35.79
N LEU A 538 4.25 -17.03 35.33
CA LEU A 538 4.03 -17.35 33.92
C LEU A 538 2.55 -17.56 33.55
N GLU A 539 1.59 -17.27 34.41
CA GLU A 539 0.16 -17.55 34.18
C GLU A 539 -0.41 -16.95 32.88
N ASP A 540 0.19 -15.86 32.39
CA ASP A 540 -0.25 -15.19 31.14
C ASP A 540 0.31 -15.86 29.88
N TYR A 541 1.29 -16.77 30.00
CA TYR A 541 2.00 -17.37 28.88
C TYR A 541 1.61 -18.83 28.62
N THR A 542 1.77 -19.23 27.38
CA THR A 542 1.79 -20.66 27.05
C THR A 542 3.08 -21.26 27.54
N TYR A 543 3.01 -22.29 28.37
CA TYR A 543 4.18 -22.99 28.86
C TYR A 543 3.96 -24.50 28.95
N TYR A 544 5.07 -25.22 28.96
CA TYR A 544 5.18 -26.63 29.29
C TYR A 544 6.30 -26.80 30.33
N ILE A 545 5.96 -27.25 31.53
CA ILE A 545 6.92 -27.49 32.62
C ILE A 545 6.97 -28.99 32.88
N TYR A 546 8.19 -29.53 33.02
CA TYR A 546 8.37 -30.91 33.45
C TYR A 546 9.43 -31.02 34.51
N THR A 547 9.24 -31.94 35.52
CA THR A 547 10.17 -32.14 36.61
C THR A 547 11.35 -32.98 36.17
N THR A 548 12.55 -32.65 36.69
CA THR A 548 13.77 -33.44 36.45
C THR A 548 13.84 -34.67 37.37
N LYS A 549 14.76 -35.60 37.09
CA LYS A 549 14.96 -36.80 37.92
C LYS A 549 15.32 -36.48 39.37
N ARG A 550 15.93 -35.32 39.65
CA ARG A 550 16.34 -34.88 40.99
C ARG A 550 15.29 -34.03 41.73
N HIS A 551 14.09 -33.87 41.14
CA HIS A 551 13.02 -33.09 41.74
C HIS A 551 12.64 -33.69 43.09
N GLN A 552 12.61 -32.84 44.18
CA GLN A 552 12.26 -33.21 45.55
C GLN A 552 13.13 -34.33 46.15
N LEU A 553 14.33 -34.59 45.58
CA LEU A 553 15.29 -35.55 46.14
C LEU A 553 16.41 -34.82 46.86
N SER A 554 16.79 -35.34 48.04
CA SER A 554 17.99 -34.91 48.75
C SER A 554 19.15 -35.78 48.29
N GLU A 555 20.11 -35.21 47.57
CA GLU A 555 21.33 -35.88 47.07
C GLU A 555 22.57 -35.00 47.29
N ASP A 556 23.72 -35.61 47.51
CA ASP A 556 25.04 -34.96 47.64
C ASP A 556 25.09 -33.82 48.69
N GLY A 557 24.37 -33.96 49.80
CA GLY A 557 24.33 -32.95 50.89
C GLY A 557 23.48 -31.71 50.57
N LYS A 558 22.77 -31.66 49.44
CA LYS A 558 21.82 -30.62 49.10
C LYS A 558 20.40 -31.01 49.57
N PRO A 559 19.60 -30.06 50.11
CA PRO A 559 18.25 -30.35 50.53
C PRO A 559 17.34 -30.68 49.36
N ALA A 560 16.20 -31.34 49.64
CA ALA A 560 15.13 -31.53 48.68
C ALA A 560 14.63 -30.15 48.19
N ALA A 561 14.54 -29.98 46.86
CA ALA A 561 14.09 -28.72 46.25
C ALA A 561 13.34 -28.97 44.92
N ASP A 562 12.59 -27.98 44.50
CA ASP A 562 11.94 -28.01 43.20
C ASP A 562 13.00 -27.94 42.07
N ARG A 563 13.04 -28.95 41.24
CA ARG A 563 13.93 -29.02 40.09
C ARG A 563 13.16 -29.39 38.84
N PHE A 564 13.04 -28.45 37.93
CA PHE A 564 12.19 -28.61 36.75
C PHE A 564 12.69 -27.78 35.59
N ARG A 565 12.17 -28.05 34.39
CA ARG A 565 12.44 -27.27 33.19
C ARG A 565 11.20 -26.60 32.68
N ILE A 566 11.35 -25.34 32.29
CA ILE A 566 10.30 -24.52 31.69
C ILE A 566 10.56 -24.47 30.20
N ILE A 567 9.57 -24.80 29.39
CA ILE A 567 9.59 -24.65 27.94
C ILE A 567 8.55 -23.59 27.57
N LEU A 568 9.01 -22.48 27.00
CA LEU A 568 8.19 -21.39 26.49
C LEU A 568 8.28 -21.36 24.96
N PRO A 569 7.16 -21.52 24.24
CA PRO A 569 7.14 -21.28 22.82
C PRO A 569 7.28 -19.79 22.54
N MET A 570 8.21 -19.45 21.64
CA MET A 570 8.55 -18.11 21.29
C MET A 570 7.56 -17.55 20.28
N SER A 571 7.35 -16.21 20.24
CA SER A 571 6.48 -15.55 19.26
C SER A 571 6.97 -15.75 17.82
N HIS A 572 8.29 -15.85 17.60
CA HIS A 572 8.90 -15.97 16.28
C HIS A 572 10.03 -17.00 16.28
N VAL A 573 10.28 -17.57 15.11
CA VAL A 573 11.46 -18.37 14.82
C VAL A 573 12.66 -17.44 14.67
N LEU A 574 13.72 -17.61 15.47
CA LEU A 574 14.92 -16.78 15.43
C LEU A 574 16.07 -17.50 14.73
N LYS A 575 16.81 -16.78 13.87
CA LYS A 575 17.98 -17.25 13.12
C LYS A 575 19.26 -16.60 13.61
N LEU A 576 19.56 -16.70 14.90
CA LEU A 576 20.70 -16.08 15.53
C LEU A 576 21.98 -16.90 15.28
N ASN A 577 23.13 -16.23 15.19
CA ASN A 577 24.42 -16.88 15.29
C ASN A 577 24.73 -17.20 16.76
N ILE A 578 25.89 -17.85 17.03
CA ILE A 578 26.26 -18.34 18.36
C ILE A 578 26.37 -17.19 19.37
N ASP A 579 27.03 -16.09 18.99
CA ASP A 579 27.23 -14.93 19.87
C ASP A 579 25.94 -14.18 20.11
N GLU A 580 25.13 -13.99 19.06
CA GLU A 580 23.81 -13.40 19.17
C GLU A 580 22.85 -14.27 20.01
N TYR A 581 22.94 -15.60 19.92
CA TYR A 581 22.16 -16.51 20.76
C TYR A 581 22.56 -16.36 22.25
N LYS A 582 23.86 -16.31 22.54
CA LYS A 582 24.35 -16.10 23.90
C LYS A 582 23.85 -14.75 24.46
N GLU A 583 23.98 -13.66 23.69
CA GLU A 583 23.47 -12.34 24.09
C GLU A 583 21.94 -12.36 24.25
N PHE A 584 21.20 -12.98 23.32
CA PHE A 584 19.77 -13.15 23.43
C PHE A 584 19.36 -13.85 24.72
N MET A 585 20.00 -14.96 25.07
CA MET A 585 19.71 -15.68 26.31
C MET A 585 20.04 -14.85 27.55
N HIS A 586 21.16 -14.10 27.56
CA HIS A 586 21.47 -13.17 28.65
C HIS A 586 20.38 -12.09 28.79
N ASN A 587 19.93 -11.51 27.68
CA ASN A 587 18.87 -10.50 27.67
C ASN A 587 17.54 -11.06 28.27
N VAL A 588 17.21 -12.30 27.94
CA VAL A 588 16.02 -12.99 28.51
C VAL A 588 16.20 -13.23 30.01
N LEU A 589 17.34 -13.79 30.43
CA LEU A 589 17.62 -14.14 31.84
C LEU A 589 17.78 -12.91 32.75
N GLU A 590 18.19 -11.77 32.19
CA GLU A 590 18.26 -10.51 32.93
C GLU A 590 16.84 -9.95 33.24
N THR A 591 15.87 -10.26 32.39
CA THR A 591 14.51 -9.75 32.49
C THR A 591 13.59 -10.68 33.28
N LEU A 592 13.74 -11.99 33.12
CA LEU A 592 12.94 -12.97 33.86
C LEU A 592 13.43 -13.07 35.32
N PRO A 593 12.49 -13.21 36.28
CA PRO A 593 12.82 -13.23 37.71
C PRO A 593 13.37 -14.57 38.21
N PHE A 594 13.81 -15.43 37.29
CA PHE A 594 14.37 -16.76 37.62
C PHE A 594 15.88 -16.75 37.57
N GLU A 595 16.51 -17.40 38.52
CA GLU A 595 17.91 -17.79 38.44
C GLU A 595 18.01 -19.15 37.77
N THR A 596 18.77 -19.24 36.68
CA THR A 596 18.92 -20.46 35.89
C THR A 596 20.40 -20.83 35.79
N ASP A 597 20.67 -22.09 35.44
CA ASP A 597 22.04 -22.54 35.14
C ASP A 597 22.63 -21.73 33.97
N GLU A 598 23.86 -21.19 34.12
CA GLU A 598 24.56 -20.43 33.09
C GLU A 598 24.73 -21.20 31.77
N GLN A 599 24.79 -22.51 31.81
CA GLN A 599 24.87 -23.37 30.62
C GLN A 599 23.61 -23.31 29.75
N THR A 600 22.51 -22.75 30.24
CA THR A 600 21.28 -22.48 29.48
C THR A 600 21.55 -21.54 28.30
N THR A 601 22.61 -20.74 28.35
CA THR A 601 23.01 -19.81 27.27
C THR A 601 23.74 -20.53 26.09
N GLN A 602 23.94 -21.84 26.15
CA GLN A 602 24.59 -22.60 25.08
C GLN A 602 23.56 -23.18 24.10
N ALA A 603 23.71 -22.88 22.81
CA ALA A 603 22.78 -23.35 21.77
C ALA A 603 22.83 -24.91 21.58
N ASN A 604 23.91 -25.56 21.98
CA ASN A 604 24.05 -27.01 21.93
C ASN A 604 23.76 -27.70 23.28
N ARG A 605 23.04 -27.01 24.19
CA ARG A 605 22.63 -27.60 25.47
C ARG A 605 21.70 -28.79 25.23
N LYS A 606 21.99 -29.92 25.84
CA LYS A 606 21.10 -31.10 25.89
C LYS A 606 20.18 -31.05 27.11
N TRP A 607 18.95 -31.45 26.91
CA TRP A 607 17.94 -31.59 27.96
C TRP A 607 17.64 -33.07 28.16
N LEU A 608 17.83 -33.56 29.39
CA LEU A 608 17.55 -34.97 29.71
C LEU A 608 16.03 -35.15 29.86
N SER A 609 15.51 -36.19 29.25
CA SER A 609 14.12 -36.64 29.43
C SER A 609 13.98 -37.35 30.80
N ASN A 610 12.78 -37.29 31.36
CA ASN A 610 12.47 -37.98 32.62
C ASN A 610 11.11 -38.70 32.45
N LYS A 611 11.17 -40.05 32.42
CA LYS A 611 9.98 -40.92 32.23
C LYS A 611 8.89 -40.65 33.24
N ASP A 612 9.27 -40.42 34.49
CA ASP A 612 8.38 -40.22 35.61
C ASP A 612 8.09 -38.74 35.92
N ALA A 613 8.38 -37.84 34.94
CA ALA A 613 8.16 -36.42 35.13
C ALA A 613 6.72 -36.07 35.37
N GLN A 614 6.48 -35.22 36.37
CA GLN A 614 5.23 -34.49 36.50
C GLN A 614 5.25 -33.35 35.44
N VAL A 615 4.12 -33.19 34.75
CA VAL A 615 3.99 -32.20 33.67
C VAL A 615 2.89 -31.20 34.02
N PHE A 616 3.17 -29.92 33.77
CA PHE A 616 2.24 -28.81 33.96
C PHE A 616 2.23 -27.98 32.70
N THR A 617 1.04 -27.67 32.21
CA THR A 617 0.86 -26.88 30.97
C THR A 617 -0.09 -25.73 31.23
N ASN A 618 0.06 -24.67 30.50
CA ASN A 618 -0.85 -23.54 30.46
C ASN A 618 -1.03 -23.04 29.03
N GLU A 619 -2.20 -22.58 28.71
CA GLU A 619 -2.52 -21.91 27.45
C GLU A 619 -2.60 -20.40 27.68
N GLY A 620 -1.87 -19.62 26.90
CA GLY A 620 -1.79 -18.18 27.03
C GLY A 620 -1.09 -17.55 25.84
N LYS A 621 -0.44 -16.42 26.03
CA LYS A 621 0.34 -15.74 24.99
C LYS A 621 1.67 -16.48 24.74
N LEU A 622 2.15 -16.44 23.49
CA LEU A 622 3.51 -16.85 23.21
C LEU A 622 4.49 -15.84 23.80
N PHE A 623 5.69 -16.31 24.17
CA PHE A 623 6.72 -15.44 24.73
C PHE A 623 7.24 -14.47 23.65
N ASP A 624 6.99 -13.17 23.83
CA ASP A 624 7.47 -12.15 22.90
C ASP A 624 8.99 -12.02 22.94
N VAL A 625 9.65 -12.40 21.85
CA VAL A 625 11.12 -12.39 21.75
C VAL A 625 11.70 -11.10 21.18
N LEU A 626 10.89 -10.22 20.59
CA LEU A 626 11.37 -9.04 19.91
C LEU A 626 12.22 -8.09 20.79
N PRO A 627 11.91 -7.89 22.11
CA PRO A 627 12.72 -7.05 22.98
C PRO A 627 14.11 -7.63 23.30
N PHE A 628 14.33 -8.91 23.03
CA PHE A 628 15.55 -9.63 23.42
C PHE A 628 16.52 -9.85 22.27
N ILE A 629 16.10 -9.60 21.02
CA ILE A 629 16.95 -9.78 19.83
C ILE A 629 18.07 -8.73 19.84
N PRO A 630 19.33 -9.13 19.83
CA PRO A 630 20.46 -8.20 19.84
C PRO A 630 20.43 -7.17 18.70
N LYS A 631 21.02 -6.00 18.94
CA LYS A 631 21.20 -4.96 17.91
C LYS A 631 19.90 -4.37 17.34
N THR A 632 18.77 -4.59 18.00
CA THR A 632 17.46 -4.03 17.60
C THR A 632 17.04 -2.88 18.49
N LYS A 633 16.20 -2.00 17.99
CA LYS A 633 15.67 -0.85 18.74
C LYS A 633 14.91 -1.26 20.01
N LYS A 634 14.11 -2.32 19.93
CA LYS A 634 13.41 -2.84 21.12
C LYS A 634 14.37 -3.36 22.20
N ASN A 635 15.50 -3.95 21.80
CA ASN A 635 16.51 -4.38 22.77
C ASN A 635 17.22 -3.20 23.43
N GLU A 636 17.50 -2.13 22.69
CA GLU A 636 18.05 -0.90 23.26
C GLU A 636 17.07 -0.29 24.27
N GLU A 637 15.79 -0.20 23.94
CA GLU A 637 14.73 0.28 24.85
C GLU A 637 14.63 -0.57 26.12
N ARG A 638 14.74 -1.90 25.98
CA ARG A 638 14.82 -2.82 27.13
C ARG A 638 16.05 -2.55 28.00
N LYS A 639 17.23 -2.39 27.41
CA LYS A 639 18.47 -2.08 28.16
C LYS A 639 18.32 -0.77 28.91
N GLN A 640 17.83 0.29 28.27
CA GLN A 640 17.55 1.57 28.92
C GLN A 640 16.55 1.45 30.07
N PHE A 641 15.51 0.64 29.92
CA PHE A 641 14.55 0.34 30.98
C PHE A 641 15.21 -0.33 32.19
N ILE A 642 16.07 -1.32 31.96
CA ILE A 642 16.83 -2.00 33.04
C ILE A 642 17.74 -0.99 33.76
N ASP A 643 18.48 -0.18 33.02
CA ASP A 643 19.37 0.84 33.61
C ASP A 643 18.58 1.84 34.47
N THR A 644 17.42 2.28 33.97
CA THR A 644 16.54 3.23 34.72
C THR A 644 15.96 2.60 35.98
N THR A 645 15.71 1.28 35.97
CA THR A 645 15.12 0.53 37.10
C THR A 645 16.16 -0.24 37.91
N GLY A 646 17.44 0.16 37.86
CA GLY A 646 18.55 -0.53 38.51
C GLY A 646 18.41 -0.71 40.03
N SER A 647 17.62 0.13 40.71
CA SER A 647 17.32 0.03 42.14
C SER A 647 16.27 -1.06 42.49
N MET A 648 15.63 -1.66 41.49
CA MET A 648 14.63 -2.71 41.66
C MET A 648 15.25 -4.10 41.54
N ASP A 649 14.75 -5.09 42.32
CA ASP A 649 15.11 -6.49 42.09
C ASP A 649 14.44 -7.02 40.81
N LYS A 650 14.87 -8.22 40.35
CA LYS A 650 14.35 -8.81 39.08
C LYS A 650 12.83 -9.03 39.11
N LEU A 651 12.27 -9.44 40.25
CA LEU A 651 10.85 -9.69 40.39
C LEU A 651 10.06 -8.36 40.36
N GLU A 652 10.56 -7.33 41.08
CA GLU A 652 10.00 -5.98 41.02
C GLU A 652 9.99 -5.45 39.58
N ARG A 653 11.13 -5.51 38.86
CA ARG A 653 11.24 -5.07 37.46
C ARG A 653 10.29 -5.80 36.52
N TYR A 654 10.15 -7.11 36.70
CA TYR A 654 9.25 -7.92 35.89
C TYR A 654 7.79 -7.44 36.05
N PHE A 655 7.30 -7.25 37.28
CA PHE A 655 5.94 -6.76 37.49
C PHE A 655 5.80 -5.28 37.14
N PHE A 656 6.82 -4.46 37.37
CA PHE A 656 6.82 -3.05 36.96
C PHE A 656 6.63 -2.91 35.42
N SER A 657 7.27 -3.77 34.63
CA SER A 657 7.13 -3.79 33.16
C SER A 657 5.72 -4.15 32.66
N LYS A 658 4.88 -4.73 33.52
CA LYS A 658 3.49 -5.13 33.21
C LYS A 658 2.44 -4.12 33.68
N ILE A 659 2.84 -3.03 34.33
CA ILE A 659 1.90 -2.03 34.83
C ILE A 659 1.44 -1.13 33.68
N GLU A 660 0.12 -1.06 33.52
CA GLU A 660 -0.58 -0.19 32.59
C GLU A 660 -1.69 0.58 33.31
N GLU A 661 -2.21 1.61 32.67
CA GLU A 661 -3.34 2.37 33.21
C GLU A 661 -4.60 1.45 33.30
N GLY A 662 -5.14 1.30 34.52
CA GLY A 662 -6.30 0.44 34.79
C GLY A 662 -5.98 -0.96 35.33
N ASN A 663 -4.71 -1.45 35.30
CA ASN A 663 -4.37 -2.78 35.82
C ASN A 663 -3.48 -2.77 37.07
N ARG A 664 -3.13 -1.59 37.62
CA ARG A 664 -2.16 -1.43 38.75
C ARG A 664 -2.50 -2.32 39.95
N ASN A 665 -3.71 -2.25 40.46
CA ASN A 665 -4.16 -3.05 41.64
C ASN A 665 -3.94 -4.54 41.39
N ASN A 666 -4.33 -5.04 40.25
CA ASN A 666 -4.18 -6.44 39.85
C ASN A 666 -2.71 -6.84 39.72
N THR A 667 -1.87 -5.97 39.11
CA THR A 667 -0.44 -6.26 38.95
C THR A 667 0.29 -6.28 40.29
N ILE A 668 0.00 -5.33 41.22
CA ILE A 668 0.57 -5.35 42.57
C ILE A 668 0.08 -6.55 43.36
N PHE A 669 -1.19 -6.95 43.19
CA PHE A 669 -1.73 -8.18 43.80
C PHE A 669 -0.99 -9.43 43.30
N LYS A 670 -0.75 -9.55 41.97
CA LYS A 670 0.02 -10.66 41.39
C LYS A 670 1.47 -10.68 41.91
N TYR A 671 2.10 -9.51 42.06
CA TYR A 671 3.41 -9.40 42.68
C TYR A 671 3.40 -9.91 44.14
N GLY A 672 2.42 -9.48 44.94
CA GLY A 672 2.23 -9.94 46.30
C GLY A 672 1.95 -11.46 46.40
N ALA A 673 1.14 -11.99 45.48
CA ALA A 673 0.88 -13.44 45.39
C ALA A 673 2.14 -14.26 45.07
N ALA A 674 2.97 -13.78 44.14
CA ALA A 674 4.28 -14.42 43.84
C ALA A 674 5.21 -14.43 45.07
N LEU A 675 5.22 -13.33 45.84
CA LEU A 675 5.97 -13.30 47.10
C LEU A 675 5.45 -14.27 48.18
N VAL A 676 4.11 -14.50 48.28
CA VAL A 676 3.53 -15.55 49.14
C VAL A 676 4.04 -16.92 48.70
N ASP A 677 4.06 -17.17 47.42
CA ASP A 677 4.49 -18.46 46.85
C ASP A 677 5.99 -18.72 47.00
N SER A 678 6.80 -17.67 47.19
CA SER A 678 8.23 -17.78 47.52
C SER A 678 8.52 -18.09 48.99
N GLY A 679 7.49 -18.25 49.86
CA GLY A 679 7.63 -18.67 51.28
C GLY A 679 8.08 -17.58 52.24
N ARG A 680 7.87 -16.30 51.93
CA ARG A 680 8.25 -15.14 52.76
C ARG A 680 7.26 -14.92 53.91
N GLY A 681 7.74 -14.36 55.01
CA GLY A 681 6.90 -13.99 56.15
C GLY A 681 5.97 -12.80 55.87
N LEU A 682 4.83 -12.72 56.53
CA LEU A 682 3.79 -11.72 56.28
C LEU A 682 4.30 -10.27 56.37
N ASP A 683 5.12 -9.96 57.37
CA ASP A 683 5.65 -8.59 57.60
C ASP A 683 6.56 -8.15 56.44
N ASP A 684 7.42 -9.06 55.94
CA ASP A 684 8.28 -8.83 54.78
C ASP A 684 7.47 -8.64 53.50
N LEU A 685 6.39 -9.41 53.33
CA LEU A 685 5.45 -9.27 52.21
C LEU A 685 4.82 -7.87 52.17
N VAL A 686 4.29 -7.42 53.29
CA VAL A 686 3.63 -6.09 53.41
C VAL A 686 4.64 -4.98 53.12
N LEU A 687 5.87 -5.09 53.66
CA LEU A 687 6.93 -4.11 53.44
C LEU A 687 7.32 -4.02 51.96
N LYS A 688 7.51 -5.17 51.29
CA LYS A 688 7.86 -5.24 49.89
C LYS A 688 6.77 -4.69 48.96
N ILE A 689 5.51 -5.00 49.25
CA ILE A 689 4.37 -4.47 48.47
C ILE A 689 4.30 -2.93 48.59
N LYS A 690 4.46 -2.39 49.81
CA LYS A 690 4.48 -0.93 50.03
C LYS A 690 5.68 -0.27 49.34
N SER A 691 6.87 -0.87 49.44
CA SER A 691 8.08 -0.40 48.75
C SER A 691 7.90 -0.43 47.25
N PHE A 692 7.34 -1.49 46.68
CA PHE A 692 7.07 -1.58 45.25
C PHE A 692 6.06 -0.51 44.81
N ASN A 693 4.96 -0.33 45.53
CA ASN A 693 3.98 0.71 45.21
C ASN A 693 4.60 2.12 45.24
N SER A 694 5.49 2.43 46.17
CA SER A 694 6.13 3.74 46.26
C SER A 694 7.07 4.05 45.11
N LYS A 695 7.59 3.04 44.41
CA LYS A 695 8.45 3.17 43.21
C LYS A 695 7.67 3.41 41.92
N LEU A 696 6.33 3.31 41.93
CA LEU A 696 5.49 3.51 40.75
C LEU A 696 5.39 4.99 40.37
N PRO A 697 5.27 5.33 39.07
CA PRO A 697 5.07 6.72 38.63
C PRO A 697 3.79 7.37 39.18
N LYS A 698 2.76 6.56 39.44
CA LYS A 698 1.50 6.95 40.07
C LYS A 698 1.17 5.91 41.16
N PRO A 699 1.68 6.03 42.39
CA PRO A 699 1.41 5.10 43.47
C PRO A 699 -0.08 5.04 43.78
N ILE A 700 -0.54 3.87 44.22
CA ILE A 700 -1.88 3.71 44.81
C ILE A 700 -1.86 4.32 46.23
N PRO A 701 -2.89 5.09 46.62
CA PRO A 701 -3.00 5.60 48.00
C PRO A 701 -2.91 4.48 49.05
N ASP A 702 -2.21 4.73 50.15
CA ASP A 702 -1.95 3.71 51.18
C ASP A 702 -3.25 3.09 51.76
N GLU A 703 -4.31 3.86 51.91
CA GLU A 703 -5.59 3.37 52.34
C GLU A 703 -6.20 2.38 51.35
N GLU A 704 -6.19 2.70 50.07
CA GLU A 704 -6.66 1.82 49.01
C GLU A 704 -5.78 0.56 48.90
N LEU A 705 -4.47 0.71 48.94
CA LEU A 705 -3.51 -0.39 48.89
C LEU A 705 -3.73 -1.38 50.02
N ASN A 706 -3.95 -0.89 51.26
CA ASN A 706 -4.19 -1.71 52.43
C ASN A 706 -5.53 -2.46 52.30
N ASN A 707 -6.59 -1.76 51.89
CA ASN A 707 -7.95 -2.31 51.88
C ASN A 707 -8.22 -3.26 50.70
N THR A 708 -7.43 -3.15 49.62
CA THR A 708 -7.62 -3.97 48.41
C THR A 708 -6.53 -5.04 48.27
N VAL A 709 -5.30 -4.63 48.03
CA VAL A 709 -4.20 -5.53 47.68
C VAL A 709 -3.67 -6.26 48.88
N ILE A 710 -3.25 -5.54 49.94
CA ILE A 710 -2.63 -6.15 51.13
C ILE A 710 -3.60 -7.08 51.84
N GLN A 711 -4.85 -6.69 51.97
CA GLN A 711 -5.88 -7.57 52.58
C GLN A 711 -6.07 -8.86 51.75
N SER A 712 -6.06 -8.75 50.43
CA SER A 712 -6.22 -9.92 49.55
C SER A 712 -5.01 -10.85 49.58
N VAL A 713 -3.78 -10.28 49.59
CA VAL A 713 -2.54 -11.05 49.74
C VAL A 713 -2.46 -11.71 51.12
N THR A 714 -2.85 -11.03 52.21
CA THR A 714 -2.89 -11.57 53.56
C THR A 714 -3.85 -12.76 53.66
N ARG A 715 -5.02 -12.67 53.03
CA ARG A 715 -5.97 -13.81 52.96
C ARG A 715 -5.36 -14.99 52.19
N GLN A 716 -4.61 -14.75 51.13
CA GLN A 716 -3.93 -15.81 50.39
C GLN A 716 -2.81 -16.46 51.22
N PHE A 717 -2.02 -15.65 51.95
CA PHE A 717 -1.00 -16.14 52.86
C PHE A 717 -1.54 -17.13 53.91
N TYR A 718 -2.65 -16.77 54.63
CA TYR A 718 -3.27 -17.66 55.62
C TYR A 718 -4.03 -18.85 55.01
N LYS A 719 -4.37 -18.86 53.75
CA LYS A 719 -4.92 -20.04 53.08
C LYS A 719 -3.86 -21.08 52.72
N LYS A 720 -2.62 -20.68 52.58
CA LYS A 720 -1.51 -21.54 52.16
C LYS A 720 -0.69 -22.04 53.35
N GLY A 721 -0.65 -21.34 54.48
CA GLY A 721 -0.06 -21.76 55.76
C GLY A 721 -1.09 -22.52 56.58
#